data_ebb71f61f243e5040b7551584f3c261c
#
_entry.id   ebb71f61f243e5040b7551584f3c261c
#
_cell.length_a   1.000
_cell.length_b   1.000
_cell.length_c   1.000
_cell.angle_alpha   90.00
_cell.angle_beta   90.00
_cell.angle_gamma   90.00
#
_symmetry.space_group_name_H-M   'P 1'
#
loop_
_entity.id
_entity.type
_entity.pdbx_description
1 polymer ?
#
loop_
_entity_poly.entity_id
_entity_poly.type
_entity_poly.pdbx_seq_one_letter_code
_entity_poly.pdbx_strand_id
1 'polypeptide(L)'
;MKTFGLVLIALIACAVTRGEDDVPEIVVTAQLRDTALENVPSSVTVLTENVIAQREAQHLEEIVAASPNVNLSAGGSRARFIQIRGIGERGQFAEPLNSSVGVLIDGMDFSGAATAATLFDIQQVEILRGPQGTLYGANALAGLINIVTNRPSQTFESNVKLTAGNYGMVGLGGVISNSVRDRSRFRIAIEKYADDGFMNNDYLGRNDTNDHNELTLRAKFDTDLSESTQLNLMAGLIDIDNGYDAFSLDNNRITRSDQPGQDRHKASFGSAEIRWNGNRRFDLVGRFGKAKSDIDYGYDEDWTHVGFDPWEYSSTDRYLRDRATATGELRFVSNPSHPIFNETTEWSLGAYLLDQDVDLRREYTYLSAPYQSTFSVRRIAVFGETRSDLGRDIRLTLGLRSEHHQSDYGDSENVHFDPSNNMVGGRLAVEYQWDPSTRVYASLSRGYKAGGFNTDGSLDADLRHYEPESLMNLEIGLTRSWSDDASFIRASIFRMDRHDVQIASSLTRVRSDGSAEFIDYVDNAAEGSNVGIEMEVSTYLVDQVRMFASLGTLRTEYLDFVNAVGENYSGREQAHAPRYQYSTGVEITTTRGLFIACTIEGRDEFFFSDSHAEKSKAYNLVHLKIGYETDHWSLSLWGRNLGDKDYFVRGFYFGNDPRDYYEARRFTQLGEPRRYGLTFRYHWRS
;
A
#
# COMPACT_ATOMS: atom_id res chain seq x y z
N MET A 1 19.52 -21.07 12.21
CA MET A 1 20.00 -19.74 12.66
C MET A 1 21.53 -19.53 12.66
N LYS A 2 22.40 -20.53 12.74
CA LYS A 2 23.86 -20.32 12.78
C LYS A 2 24.56 -20.18 11.41
N THR A 3 23.93 -20.54 10.31
CA THR A 3 24.49 -20.49 8.94
C THR A 3 24.15 -19.20 8.17
N PHE A 4 23.11 -18.46 8.55
CA PHE A 4 22.70 -17.20 7.90
C PHE A 4 23.61 -16.00 8.27
N GLY A 5 24.20 -15.99 9.46
CA GLY A 5 25.05 -14.88 9.93
C GLY A 5 26.42 -14.79 9.21
N LEU A 6 26.89 -15.85 8.59
CA LEU A 6 28.21 -15.87 7.93
C LEU A 6 28.17 -15.38 6.48
N VAL A 7 27.02 -15.49 5.80
CA VAL A 7 26.86 -15.03 4.41
C VAL A 7 26.72 -13.50 4.36
N LEU A 8 26.12 -12.89 5.38
CA LEU A 8 25.88 -11.45 5.45
C LEU A 8 27.18 -10.64 5.69
N ILE A 9 28.14 -11.20 6.42
CA ILE A 9 29.43 -10.55 6.72
C ILE A 9 30.38 -10.57 5.52
N ALA A 10 30.25 -11.54 4.62
CA ALA A 10 31.10 -11.66 3.43
C ALA A 10 30.74 -10.68 2.30
N LEU A 11 29.50 -10.15 2.28
CA LEU A 11 29.02 -9.20 1.26
C LEU A 11 29.59 -7.78 1.41
N ILE A 12 30.15 -7.43 2.56
CA ILE A 12 30.65 -6.07 2.84
C ILE A 12 32.08 -5.83 2.27
N ALA A 13 32.77 -6.86 1.79
CA ALA A 13 34.20 -6.78 1.49
C ALA A 13 34.59 -6.68 0.02
N CYS A 14 33.67 -6.74 -0.94
CA CYS A 14 34.00 -6.63 -2.39
C CYS A 14 33.49 -5.32 -2.99
N ALA A 15 34.29 -4.28 -3.00
CA ALA A 15 34.08 -3.12 -3.85
C ALA A 15 34.67 -3.40 -5.23
N VAL A 16 33.87 -3.53 -6.25
CA VAL A 16 34.26 -3.55 -7.66
C VAL A 16 33.94 -2.18 -8.26
N THR A 17 34.89 -1.52 -8.88
CA THR A 17 34.68 -0.24 -9.58
C THR A 17 33.96 -0.52 -10.90
N ARG A 18 32.82 0.10 -11.09
CA ARG A 18 32.05 0.12 -12.35
C ARG A 18 32.60 1.25 -13.23
N GLY A 19 32.54 1.09 -14.56
CA GLY A 19 32.80 2.21 -15.50
C GLY A 19 31.62 3.23 -15.43
N GLU A 20 31.92 4.48 -15.72
CA GLU A 20 31.02 5.65 -15.69
C GLU A 20 29.84 5.48 -16.68
N ASP A 21 28.83 4.70 -16.34
CA ASP A 21 27.50 4.86 -16.87
C ASP A 21 26.66 5.52 -15.76
N ASP A 22 26.15 6.73 -16.01
CA ASP A 22 25.30 7.50 -15.08
C ASP A 22 24.11 6.64 -14.63
N VAL A 23 24.17 6.12 -13.40
CA VAL A 23 23.00 5.50 -12.76
C VAL A 23 22.04 6.66 -12.40
N PRO A 24 20.82 6.68 -12.93
CA PRO A 24 19.90 7.78 -12.65
C PRO A 24 19.64 7.88 -11.14
N GLU A 25 19.81 9.06 -10.57
CA GLU A 25 19.51 9.37 -9.18
C GLU A 25 18.04 9.04 -8.87
N ILE A 26 17.81 8.22 -7.86
CA ILE A 26 16.46 7.89 -7.40
C ILE A 26 15.96 9.03 -6.52
N VAL A 27 14.90 9.72 -6.98
CA VAL A 27 14.30 10.85 -6.29
C VAL A 27 12.99 10.42 -5.64
N VAL A 28 12.83 10.70 -4.35
CA VAL A 28 11.59 10.52 -3.60
C VAL A 28 10.73 11.77 -3.78
N THR A 29 9.53 11.59 -4.32
CA THR A 29 8.58 12.66 -4.63
C THR A 29 7.53 12.85 -3.54
N ALA A 30 7.35 11.86 -2.67
CA ALA A 30 6.48 11.92 -1.50
C ALA A 30 7.12 12.71 -0.32
N GLN A 31 7.81 13.79 -0.63
CA GLN A 31 8.39 14.76 0.31
C GLN A 31 7.90 16.18 -0.04
N LEU A 32 8.05 17.14 0.87
CA LEU A 32 7.71 18.54 0.55
C LEU A 32 8.57 19.13 -0.58
N ARG A 33 9.73 18.52 -0.80
CA ARG A 33 10.65 18.77 -1.91
C ARG A 33 11.05 17.45 -2.52
N ASP A 34 11.23 17.41 -3.82
CA ASP A 34 11.88 16.29 -4.49
C ASP A 34 13.26 16.09 -3.84
N THR A 35 13.52 14.93 -3.28
CA THR A 35 14.72 14.67 -2.47
C THR A 35 15.35 13.36 -2.91
N ALA A 36 16.66 13.38 -3.22
CA ALA A 36 17.39 12.15 -3.48
C ALA A 36 17.20 11.13 -2.36
N LEU A 37 16.96 9.89 -2.72
CA LEU A 37 16.63 8.82 -1.77
C LEU A 37 17.67 8.66 -0.65
N GLU A 38 18.94 8.89 -0.95
CA GLU A 38 20.03 8.88 0.03
C GLU A 38 19.97 10.03 1.05
N ASN A 39 19.26 11.11 0.69
CA ASN A 39 19.10 12.33 1.48
C ASN A 39 17.79 12.37 2.28
N VAL A 40 17.04 11.27 2.33
CA VAL A 40 15.79 11.20 3.08
C VAL A 40 16.08 10.65 4.49
N PRO A 41 15.92 11.45 5.58
CA PRO A 41 16.18 10.99 6.94
C PRO A 41 15.00 10.20 7.53
N SER A 42 14.61 9.13 6.85
CA SER A 42 13.57 8.18 7.27
C SER A 42 13.69 6.88 6.47
N SER A 43 13.09 5.82 6.97
CA SER A 43 13.00 4.54 6.27
C SER A 43 12.12 4.66 5.03
N VAL A 44 12.71 4.56 3.85
CA VAL A 44 12.02 4.59 2.54
C VAL A 44 12.52 3.46 1.66
N THR A 45 11.59 2.72 1.05
CA THR A 45 11.86 1.81 -0.06
C THR A 45 11.35 2.42 -1.35
N VAL A 46 12.14 2.43 -2.40
CA VAL A 46 11.68 2.77 -3.75
C VAL A 46 11.75 1.54 -4.63
N LEU A 47 10.61 1.08 -5.09
CA LEU A 47 10.45 -0.02 -6.04
C LEU A 47 10.34 0.59 -7.44
N THR A 48 11.43 0.54 -8.20
CA THR A 48 11.51 1.13 -9.54
C THR A 48 10.76 0.29 -10.58
N GLU A 49 10.55 0.85 -11.78
CA GLU A 49 9.99 0.16 -12.95
C GLU A 49 10.66 -1.21 -13.19
N ASN A 50 11.98 -1.30 -13.02
CA ASN A 50 12.73 -2.55 -13.17
C ASN A 50 12.30 -3.62 -12.15
N VAL A 51 12.10 -3.25 -10.89
CA VAL A 51 11.64 -4.19 -9.84
C VAL A 51 10.22 -4.68 -10.15
N ILE A 52 9.34 -3.78 -10.60
CA ILE A 52 7.98 -4.11 -11.02
C ILE A 52 8.00 -5.07 -12.22
N ALA A 53 8.81 -4.75 -13.23
CA ALA A 53 8.96 -5.57 -14.43
C ALA A 53 9.59 -6.95 -14.15
N GLN A 54 10.54 -7.06 -13.22
CA GLN A 54 11.15 -8.33 -12.83
C GLN A 54 10.14 -9.31 -12.24
N ARG A 55 9.19 -8.80 -11.47
CA ARG A 55 8.12 -9.59 -10.86
C ARG A 55 6.93 -9.82 -11.79
N GLU A 56 6.91 -9.17 -12.96
CA GLU A 56 5.73 -9.11 -13.85
C GLU A 56 4.45 -8.73 -13.09
N ALA A 57 4.61 -7.79 -12.17
CA ALA A 57 3.54 -7.41 -11.26
C ALA A 57 2.46 -6.59 -11.97
N GLN A 58 1.20 -6.92 -11.70
CA GLN A 58 0.01 -6.23 -12.19
C GLN A 58 -0.59 -5.30 -11.13
N HIS A 59 -0.46 -5.67 -9.86
CA HIS A 59 -1.02 -4.95 -8.73
C HIS A 59 0.01 -4.76 -7.62
N LEU A 60 -0.19 -3.72 -6.78
CA LEU A 60 0.69 -3.38 -5.65
C LEU A 60 0.97 -4.58 -4.73
N GLU A 61 0.01 -5.47 -4.52
CA GLU A 61 0.14 -6.64 -3.64
C GLU A 61 1.31 -7.56 -4.03
N GLU A 62 1.66 -7.60 -5.32
CA GLU A 62 2.68 -8.50 -5.85
C GLU A 62 4.12 -7.99 -5.64
N ILE A 63 4.29 -6.74 -5.21
CA ILE A 63 5.61 -6.12 -5.02
C ILE A 63 5.93 -5.70 -3.59
N VAL A 64 4.93 -5.50 -2.72
CA VAL A 64 5.17 -4.95 -1.37
C VAL A 64 6.04 -5.84 -0.49
N ALA A 65 6.10 -7.15 -0.76
CA ALA A 65 7.00 -8.08 -0.07
C ALA A 65 8.50 -7.74 -0.26
N ALA A 66 8.85 -6.92 -1.26
CA ALA A 66 10.20 -6.40 -1.43
C ALA A 66 10.59 -5.33 -0.39
N SER A 67 9.60 -4.73 0.30
CA SER A 67 9.83 -3.75 1.35
C SER A 67 9.79 -4.39 2.74
N PRO A 68 10.74 -4.09 3.65
CA PRO A 68 10.74 -4.63 5.00
C PRO A 68 9.50 -4.20 5.80
N ASN A 69 8.98 -5.09 6.66
CA ASN A 69 7.87 -4.83 7.58
C ASN A 69 6.59 -4.26 6.93
N VAL A 70 6.33 -4.64 5.67
CA VAL A 70 5.09 -4.33 4.97
C VAL A 70 4.31 -5.62 4.75
N ASN A 71 3.10 -5.69 5.27
CA ASN A 71 2.20 -6.82 5.14
C ASN A 71 0.89 -6.39 4.48
N LEU A 72 0.11 -7.35 4.04
CA LEU A 72 -1.19 -7.15 3.41
C LEU A 72 -2.24 -8.03 4.09
N SER A 73 -3.44 -7.49 4.19
CA SER A 73 -4.65 -8.27 4.42
C SER A 73 -5.49 -8.21 3.14
N ALA A 74 -5.81 -9.38 2.57
CA ALA A 74 -6.59 -9.43 1.34
C ALA A 74 -7.96 -8.73 1.56
N GLY A 75 -8.98 -9.38 1.93
CA GLY A 75 -10.30 -8.79 2.15
C GLY A 75 -11.03 -8.43 0.86
N GLY A 76 -10.59 -8.96 -0.28
CA GLY A 76 -11.14 -8.79 -1.60
C GLY A 76 -10.41 -9.67 -2.60
N SER A 77 -10.66 -9.48 -3.88
CA SER A 77 -9.95 -10.13 -4.98
C SER A 77 -8.51 -9.61 -5.09
N ARG A 78 -8.32 -8.33 -4.77
CA ARG A 78 -7.03 -7.67 -4.61
C ARG A 78 -6.84 -7.22 -3.18
N ALA A 79 -5.60 -7.29 -2.67
CA ALA A 79 -5.29 -6.81 -1.34
C ALA A 79 -5.43 -5.28 -1.28
N ARG A 80 -6.38 -4.80 -0.46
CA ARG A 80 -6.68 -3.38 -0.30
C ARG A 80 -6.26 -2.80 1.04
N PHE A 81 -5.95 -3.66 2.02
CA PHE A 81 -5.56 -3.25 3.38
C PHE A 81 -4.09 -3.56 3.60
N ILE A 82 -3.34 -2.54 3.98
CA ILE A 82 -1.90 -2.58 4.08
C ILE A 82 -1.51 -2.31 5.53
N GLN A 83 -0.58 -3.10 6.05
CA GLN A 83 0.03 -2.88 7.35
C GLN A 83 1.50 -2.53 7.17
N ILE A 84 1.94 -1.43 7.76
CA ILE A 84 3.34 -1.02 7.85
C ILE A 84 3.78 -1.10 9.30
N ARG A 85 4.86 -1.86 9.58
CA ARG A 85 5.37 -2.08 10.93
C ARG A 85 4.29 -2.61 11.89
N GLY A 86 3.36 -3.43 11.37
CA GLY A 86 2.25 -4.04 12.11
C GLY A 86 1.04 -3.13 12.34
N ILE A 87 1.01 -1.92 11.77
CA ILE A 87 -0.09 -0.95 11.92
C ILE A 87 -0.83 -0.80 10.61
N GLY A 88 -2.15 -0.94 10.63
CA GLY A 88 -3.04 -0.80 9.48
C GLY A 88 -4.33 -1.57 9.65
N GLU A 89 -5.35 -1.21 8.89
CA GLU A 89 -6.66 -1.85 8.87
C GLU A 89 -6.55 -3.23 8.21
N ARG A 90 -7.52 -4.12 8.52
CA ARG A 90 -7.59 -5.48 7.99
C ARG A 90 -8.84 -5.73 7.16
N GLY A 91 -9.85 -4.93 7.31
CA GLY A 91 -11.12 -5.03 6.61
C GLY A 91 -11.96 -3.78 6.80
N GLN A 92 -13.00 -3.66 6.00
CA GLN A 92 -14.05 -2.66 6.12
C GLN A 92 -15.36 -3.29 5.68
N PHE A 93 -16.38 -3.14 6.50
CA PHE A 93 -17.76 -3.52 6.17
C PHE A 93 -18.64 -2.27 6.12
N ALA A 94 -19.55 -2.07 7.06
CA ALA A 94 -20.45 -0.91 7.08
C ALA A 94 -19.80 0.36 7.67
N GLU A 95 -18.90 0.21 8.62
CA GLU A 95 -18.30 1.32 9.35
C GLU A 95 -17.43 2.21 8.45
N PRO A 96 -17.45 3.54 8.68
CA PRO A 96 -16.53 4.45 8.02
C PRO A 96 -15.06 4.13 8.33
N LEU A 97 -14.21 4.22 7.33
CA LEU A 97 -12.79 3.88 7.44
C LEU A 97 -11.93 5.12 7.67
N ASN A 98 -11.16 5.13 8.76
CA ASN A 98 -10.00 6.00 8.95
C ASN A 98 -8.73 5.20 8.64
N SER A 99 -8.03 5.52 7.55
CA SER A 99 -6.85 4.78 7.11
C SER A 99 -5.62 5.11 7.96
N SER A 100 -4.89 4.08 8.41
CA SER A 100 -3.59 4.22 9.09
C SER A 100 -2.43 4.30 8.10
N VAL A 101 -2.59 3.75 6.89
CA VAL A 101 -1.62 3.79 5.80
C VAL A 101 -2.21 4.55 4.62
N GLY A 102 -1.50 5.60 4.21
CA GLY A 102 -1.87 6.37 3.03
C GLY A 102 -1.53 5.63 1.74
N VAL A 103 -2.38 5.73 0.73
CA VAL A 103 -2.10 5.27 -0.64
C VAL A 103 -2.39 6.40 -1.61
N LEU A 104 -1.38 6.81 -2.35
CA LEU A 104 -1.48 7.86 -3.36
C LEU A 104 -1.17 7.30 -4.75
N ILE A 105 -1.87 7.82 -5.76
CA ILE A 105 -1.54 7.62 -7.17
C ILE A 105 -1.34 9.03 -7.78
N ASP A 106 -0.10 9.36 -8.15
CA ASP A 106 0.29 10.71 -8.62
C ASP A 106 -0.22 11.85 -7.71
N GLY A 107 -0.18 11.60 -6.38
CA GLY A 107 -0.63 12.55 -5.35
C GLY A 107 -2.14 12.61 -5.12
N MET A 108 -2.95 11.78 -5.78
CA MET A 108 -4.37 11.60 -5.50
C MET A 108 -4.58 10.59 -4.38
N ASP A 109 -5.43 10.89 -3.40
CA ASP A 109 -5.69 10.05 -2.23
C ASP A 109 -6.65 8.88 -2.57
N PHE A 110 -6.10 7.67 -2.55
CA PHE A 110 -6.80 6.38 -2.66
C PHE A 110 -6.72 5.57 -1.36
N SER A 111 -6.44 6.21 -0.23
CA SER A 111 -6.39 5.53 1.08
C SER A 111 -7.71 4.83 1.38
N GLY A 112 -7.65 3.54 1.76
CA GLY A 112 -8.81 2.67 1.92
C GLY A 112 -9.45 2.16 0.62
N ALA A 113 -8.90 2.50 -0.55
CA ALA A 113 -9.36 2.08 -1.87
C ALA A 113 -8.20 1.55 -2.76
N ALA A 114 -7.22 0.88 -2.13
CA ALA A 114 -5.99 0.41 -2.80
C ALA A 114 -6.22 -0.68 -3.86
N THR A 115 -7.43 -1.21 -4.02
CA THR A 115 -7.81 -2.08 -5.16
C THR A 115 -7.52 -1.40 -6.51
N ALA A 116 -7.53 -0.05 -6.57
CA ALA A 116 -7.15 0.73 -7.75
C ALA A 116 -5.63 0.82 -7.99
N ALA A 117 -4.79 0.18 -7.17
CA ALA A 117 -3.32 0.30 -7.25
C ALA A 117 -2.70 -0.62 -8.31
N THR A 118 -3.15 -0.48 -9.57
CA THR A 118 -2.59 -1.17 -10.74
C THR A 118 -1.23 -0.62 -11.14
N LEU A 119 -0.33 -1.47 -11.63
CA LEU A 119 1.09 -1.15 -11.83
C LEU A 119 1.53 -1.03 -13.29
N PHE A 120 0.62 -0.81 -14.23
CA PHE A 120 1.00 -0.55 -15.61
C PHE A 120 1.52 0.88 -15.78
N ASP A 121 2.63 1.04 -16.51
CA ASP A 121 3.28 2.34 -16.81
C ASP A 121 3.64 3.16 -15.55
N ILE A 122 4.20 2.48 -14.55
CA ILE A 122 4.64 3.07 -13.29
C ILE A 122 6.15 3.33 -13.34
N GLN A 123 6.55 4.56 -12.99
CA GLN A 123 7.95 4.94 -12.82
C GLN A 123 8.54 4.32 -11.56
N GLN A 124 7.82 4.46 -10.44
CA GLN A 124 8.25 3.92 -9.15
C GLN A 124 7.09 3.85 -8.15
N VAL A 125 7.25 2.98 -7.14
CA VAL A 125 6.42 2.95 -5.94
C VAL A 125 7.30 3.29 -4.74
N GLU A 126 6.96 4.36 -4.03
CA GLU A 126 7.65 4.84 -2.85
C GLU A 126 6.90 4.36 -1.60
N ILE A 127 7.56 3.63 -0.72
CA ILE A 127 6.99 3.13 0.53
C ILE A 127 7.73 3.80 1.69
N LEU A 128 7.08 4.79 2.31
CA LEU A 128 7.59 5.52 3.46
C LEU A 128 7.07 4.85 4.73
N ARG A 129 7.98 4.33 5.55
CA ARG A 129 7.65 3.63 6.80
C ARG A 129 7.79 4.57 8.00
N GLY A 130 6.87 4.45 8.93
CA GLY A 130 6.75 5.36 10.07
C GLY A 130 5.87 6.57 9.76
N PRO A 131 5.51 7.36 10.79
CA PRO A 131 4.53 8.44 10.68
C PRO A 131 4.89 9.48 9.61
N GLN A 132 3.97 9.75 8.71
CA GLN A 132 4.05 10.84 7.73
C GLN A 132 3.06 11.97 8.06
N GLY A 133 2.72 12.11 9.34
CA GLY A 133 1.73 13.08 9.82
C GLY A 133 2.05 14.54 9.48
N THR A 134 3.33 14.91 9.32
CA THR A 134 3.74 16.26 8.90
C THR A 134 3.34 16.57 7.46
N LEU A 135 3.40 15.56 6.57
CA LEU A 135 3.19 15.75 5.14
C LEU A 135 1.75 15.43 4.73
N TYR A 136 1.22 14.30 5.20
CA TYR A 136 -0.03 13.69 4.72
C TYR A 136 -1.13 13.62 5.78
N GLY A 137 -0.83 14.00 7.03
CA GLY A 137 -1.84 14.12 8.09
C GLY A 137 -2.39 12.78 8.57
N ALA A 138 -3.69 12.76 8.88
CA ALA A 138 -4.36 11.67 9.58
C ALA A 138 -4.36 10.31 8.85
N ASN A 139 -4.25 10.29 7.53
CA ASN A 139 -4.23 9.03 6.75
C ASN A 139 -2.84 8.37 6.67
N ALA A 140 -1.84 8.86 7.39
CA ALA A 140 -0.47 8.36 7.30
C ALA A 140 0.16 8.17 8.69
N LEU A 141 -0.59 7.57 9.62
CA LEU A 141 -0.14 7.23 10.96
C LEU A 141 1.05 6.25 10.92
N ALA A 142 0.93 5.17 10.15
CA ALA A 142 1.93 4.10 10.05
C ALA A 142 2.93 4.32 8.92
N GLY A 143 2.52 5.03 7.87
CA GLY A 143 3.30 5.24 6.67
C GLY A 143 2.47 5.62 5.46
N LEU A 144 3.15 5.67 4.32
CA LEU A 144 2.57 6.07 3.04
C LEU A 144 3.10 5.20 1.90
N ILE A 145 2.23 4.86 0.96
CA ILE A 145 2.61 4.31 -0.33
C ILE A 145 2.24 5.32 -1.41
N ASN A 146 3.22 5.76 -2.19
CA ASN A 146 3.04 6.70 -3.28
C ASN A 146 3.41 6.03 -4.61
N ILE A 147 2.43 5.87 -5.48
CA ILE A 147 2.58 5.31 -6.82
C ILE A 147 2.79 6.47 -7.78
N VAL A 148 3.97 6.52 -8.41
CA VAL A 148 4.36 7.56 -9.36
C VAL A 148 4.35 6.96 -10.76
N THR A 149 3.51 7.48 -11.63
CA THR A 149 3.43 7.02 -13.02
C THR A 149 4.43 7.76 -13.93
N ASN A 150 4.79 7.16 -15.06
CA ASN A 150 5.76 7.73 -15.99
C ASN A 150 5.32 9.11 -16.51
N ARG A 151 6.29 9.99 -16.76
CA ARG A 151 6.06 11.33 -17.29
C ARG A 151 6.04 11.34 -18.83
N PRO A 152 5.40 12.34 -19.45
CA PRO A 152 5.49 12.55 -20.89
C PRO A 152 6.93 12.79 -21.36
N SER A 153 7.33 12.14 -22.47
CA SER A 153 8.66 12.26 -23.06
C SER A 153 8.74 13.41 -24.09
N GLN A 154 9.96 13.91 -24.31
CA GLN A 154 10.24 14.93 -25.34
C GLN A 154 10.27 14.34 -26.75
N THR A 155 10.72 13.09 -26.85
CA THR A 155 10.85 12.36 -28.11
C THR A 155 9.73 11.33 -28.20
N PHE A 156 9.46 10.85 -29.41
CA PHE A 156 8.47 9.78 -29.59
C PHE A 156 8.89 8.51 -28.86
N GLU A 157 7.99 8.01 -28.04
CA GLU A 157 8.11 6.74 -27.32
C GLU A 157 6.82 5.93 -27.48
N SER A 158 6.94 4.67 -27.77
CA SER A 158 5.82 3.73 -27.83
C SER A 158 6.23 2.40 -27.25
N ASN A 159 5.39 1.84 -26.39
CA ASN A 159 5.58 0.53 -25.78
C ASN A 159 4.36 -0.33 -26.00
N VAL A 160 4.56 -1.61 -26.32
CA VAL A 160 3.51 -2.64 -26.36
C VAL A 160 3.92 -3.78 -25.43
N LYS A 161 3.02 -4.23 -24.58
CA LYS A 161 3.18 -5.37 -23.68
C LYS A 161 2.12 -6.42 -23.99
N LEU A 162 2.56 -7.66 -24.20
CA LEU A 162 1.69 -8.83 -24.34
C LEU A 162 2.06 -9.84 -23.29
N THR A 163 1.10 -10.34 -22.54
CA THR A 163 1.31 -11.35 -21.50
C THR A 163 0.32 -12.49 -21.69
N ALA A 164 0.79 -13.74 -21.54
CA ALA A 164 -0.06 -14.93 -21.51
C ALA A 164 0.48 -15.90 -20.46
N GLY A 165 -0.39 -16.60 -19.75
CA GLY A 165 0.02 -17.51 -18.68
C GLY A 165 -1.02 -18.58 -18.35
N ASN A 166 -0.74 -19.36 -17.29
CA ASN A 166 -1.70 -20.33 -16.79
C ASN A 166 -2.93 -19.61 -16.18
N TYR A 167 -3.98 -20.37 -15.90
CA TYR A 167 -5.29 -19.87 -15.45
C TYR A 167 -5.92 -18.88 -16.45
N GLY A 168 -5.82 -19.14 -17.75
CA GLY A 168 -6.41 -18.27 -18.77
C GLY A 168 -5.83 -16.86 -18.84
N MET A 169 -4.68 -16.60 -18.19
CA MET A 169 -4.10 -15.27 -18.09
C MET A 169 -3.78 -14.68 -19.46
N VAL A 170 -4.28 -13.48 -19.72
CA VAL A 170 -3.96 -12.65 -20.89
C VAL A 170 -3.83 -11.19 -20.47
N GLY A 171 -2.83 -10.51 -21.03
CA GLY A 171 -2.60 -9.08 -20.81
C GLY A 171 -2.21 -8.39 -22.12
N LEU A 172 -2.77 -7.22 -22.37
CA LEU A 172 -2.43 -6.35 -23.50
C LEU A 172 -2.26 -4.92 -22.97
N GLY A 173 -1.04 -4.39 -23.07
CA GLY A 173 -0.71 -3.02 -22.69
C GLY A 173 -0.14 -2.23 -23.86
N GLY A 174 -0.41 -0.93 -23.88
CA GLY A 174 0.14 0.00 -24.85
C GLY A 174 0.40 1.38 -24.24
N VAL A 175 1.51 1.99 -24.63
CA VAL A 175 1.89 3.34 -24.24
C VAL A 175 2.29 4.11 -25.49
N ILE A 176 1.90 5.38 -25.57
CA ILE A 176 2.39 6.33 -26.55
C ILE A 176 2.70 7.66 -25.83
N SER A 177 3.85 8.24 -26.10
CA SER A 177 4.27 9.53 -25.58
C SER A 177 5.06 10.32 -26.64
N ASN A 178 4.87 11.61 -26.65
CA ASN A 178 5.60 12.51 -27.57
C ASN A 178 5.46 13.97 -27.15
N SER A 179 6.30 14.84 -27.72
CA SER A 179 6.03 16.27 -27.75
C SER A 179 4.98 16.60 -28.83
N VAL A 180 4.05 17.49 -28.52
CA VAL A 180 3.10 18.05 -29.51
C VAL A 180 3.68 19.31 -30.13
N ARG A 181 4.43 20.07 -29.32
CA ARG A 181 5.16 21.30 -29.66
C ARG A 181 6.36 21.43 -28.72
N ASP A 182 7.25 22.36 -28.99
CA ASP A 182 8.48 22.58 -28.19
C ASP A 182 8.25 22.64 -26.67
N ARG A 183 7.05 23.05 -26.22
CA ARG A 183 6.70 23.28 -24.82
C ARG A 183 5.61 22.35 -24.28
N SER A 184 5.10 21.43 -25.08
CA SER A 184 3.95 20.59 -24.68
C SER A 184 4.21 19.13 -25.01
N ARG A 185 3.91 18.25 -24.08
CA ARG A 185 4.13 16.80 -24.18
C ARG A 185 2.91 16.06 -23.66
N PHE A 186 2.69 14.89 -24.21
CA PHE A 186 1.63 14.00 -23.74
C PHE A 186 2.13 12.57 -23.55
N ARG A 187 1.45 11.81 -22.69
CA ARG A 187 1.60 10.38 -22.54
C ARG A 187 0.22 9.75 -22.33
N ILE A 188 -0.06 8.67 -23.04
CA ILE A 188 -1.27 7.87 -22.91
C ILE A 188 -0.84 6.43 -22.69
N ALA A 189 -1.38 5.79 -21.65
CA ALA A 189 -1.12 4.41 -21.30
C ALA A 189 -2.44 3.67 -21.10
N ILE A 190 -2.56 2.49 -21.67
CA ILE A 190 -3.73 1.61 -21.53
C ILE A 190 -3.28 0.17 -21.36
N GLU A 191 -3.87 -0.54 -20.39
CA GLU A 191 -3.69 -2.00 -20.22
C GLU A 191 -5.03 -2.66 -19.93
N LYS A 192 -5.27 -3.78 -20.60
CA LYS A 192 -6.32 -4.75 -20.27
C LYS A 192 -5.64 -6.03 -19.78
N TYR A 193 -6.04 -6.50 -18.60
CA TYR A 193 -5.57 -7.74 -17.98
C TYR A 193 -6.76 -8.60 -17.60
N ALA A 194 -6.67 -9.92 -17.81
CA ALA A 194 -7.68 -10.87 -17.35
C ALA A 194 -7.05 -12.23 -17.03
N ASP A 195 -7.62 -12.94 -16.08
CA ASP A 195 -7.38 -14.37 -15.81
C ASP A 195 -8.61 -15.00 -15.14
N ASP A 196 -8.69 -16.35 -15.18
CA ASP A 196 -9.82 -17.10 -14.62
C ASP A 196 -9.76 -17.21 -13.07
N GLY A 197 -8.70 -16.70 -12.43
CA GLY A 197 -8.43 -16.99 -11.01
C GLY A 197 -7.90 -18.39 -10.78
N PHE A 198 -7.93 -18.87 -9.55
CA PHE A 198 -7.36 -20.17 -9.16
C PHE A 198 -8.26 -20.98 -8.22
N MET A 199 -9.52 -20.60 -8.11
CA MET A 199 -10.55 -21.34 -7.37
C MET A 199 -11.43 -22.11 -8.37
N ASN A 200 -11.89 -23.30 -7.97
CA ASN A 200 -12.83 -24.09 -8.74
C ASN A 200 -14.14 -24.20 -7.97
N ASN A 201 -15.23 -23.78 -8.57
CA ASN A 201 -16.55 -23.93 -7.99
C ASN A 201 -17.20 -25.21 -8.51
N ASP A 202 -17.20 -26.25 -7.68
CA ASP A 202 -17.71 -27.59 -8.04
C ASP A 202 -19.24 -27.61 -8.23
N TYR A 203 -19.98 -26.77 -7.50
CA TYR A 203 -21.43 -26.71 -7.60
C TYR A 203 -21.87 -26.12 -8.94
N LEU A 204 -21.27 -25.01 -9.34
CA LEU A 204 -21.58 -24.34 -10.61
C LEU A 204 -20.86 -24.98 -11.82
N GLY A 205 -19.85 -25.83 -11.58
CA GLY A 205 -18.99 -26.38 -12.63
C GLY A 205 -18.16 -25.30 -13.33
N ARG A 206 -17.72 -24.26 -12.59
CA ARG A 206 -16.98 -23.08 -13.09
C ARG A 206 -15.61 -22.97 -12.43
N ASN A 207 -14.65 -22.42 -13.16
CA ASN A 207 -13.29 -22.15 -12.69
C ASN A 207 -12.92 -20.65 -12.78
N ASP A 208 -13.92 -19.79 -12.97
CA ASP A 208 -13.79 -18.34 -13.16
C ASP A 208 -14.65 -17.53 -12.15
N THR A 209 -15.01 -18.11 -11.01
CA THR A 209 -15.78 -17.42 -9.96
C THR A 209 -14.92 -16.51 -9.09
N ASN A 210 -13.59 -16.60 -9.23
CA ASN A 210 -12.59 -15.78 -8.55
C ASN A 210 -11.62 -15.14 -9.58
N ASP A 211 -12.14 -14.75 -10.73
CA ASP A 211 -11.42 -14.20 -11.86
C ASP A 211 -10.90 -12.79 -11.61
N HIS A 212 -9.98 -12.34 -12.49
CA HIS A 212 -9.58 -10.96 -12.61
C HIS A 212 -9.93 -10.43 -14.01
N ASN A 213 -10.47 -9.23 -14.08
CA ASN A 213 -10.84 -8.55 -15.30
C ASN A 213 -10.64 -7.05 -15.14
N GLU A 214 -9.47 -6.54 -15.48
CA GLU A 214 -8.98 -5.22 -15.08
C GLU A 214 -8.63 -4.37 -16.30
N LEU A 215 -9.06 -3.11 -16.32
CA LEU A 215 -8.69 -2.11 -17.30
C LEU A 215 -8.08 -0.90 -16.61
N THR A 216 -6.92 -0.48 -17.08
CA THR A 216 -6.25 0.76 -16.65
C THR A 216 -6.05 1.67 -17.84
N LEU A 217 -6.49 2.92 -17.75
CA LEU A 217 -6.24 3.99 -18.71
C LEU A 217 -5.70 5.20 -17.99
N ARG A 218 -4.60 5.78 -18.46
CA ARG A 218 -4.05 7.06 -17.95
C ARG A 218 -3.64 7.96 -19.10
N ALA A 219 -3.86 9.27 -18.93
CA ALA A 219 -3.41 10.30 -19.84
C ALA A 219 -2.75 11.42 -19.05
N LYS A 220 -1.57 11.85 -19.47
CA LYS A 220 -0.83 12.99 -18.92
C LYS A 220 -0.55 14.02 -20.00
N PHE A 221 -0.59 15.27 -19.61
CA PHE A 221 -0.23 16.38 -20.47
C PHE A 221 0.55 17.42 -19.67
N ASP A 222 1.79 17.66 -20.09
CA ASP A 222 2.67 18.65 -19.48
C ASP A 222 2.89 19.79 -20.48
N THR A 223 2.81 21.03 -20.01
CA THR A 223 3.08 22.20 -20.86
C THR A 223 3.73 23.32 -20.06
N ASP A 224 4.72 23.97 -20.69
CA ASP A 224 5.33 25.19 -20.18
C ASP A 224 4.51 26.39 -20.67
N LEU A 225 3.66 26.97 -19.80
CA LEU A 225 2.84 28.15 -20.09
C LEU A 225 3.69 29.40 -20.30
N SER A 226 4.83 29.45 -19.58
CA SER A 226 5.86 30.49 -19.73
C SER A 226 7.23 29.91 -19.36
N GLU A 227 8.29 30.71 -19.41
CA GLU A 227 9.62 30.30 -18.94
C GLU A 227 9.67 29.98 -17.43
N SER A 228 8.70 30.51 -16.67
CA SER A 228 8.62 30.35 -15.21
C SER A 228 7.36 29.63 -14.73
N THR A 229 6.53 29.12 -15.65
CA THR A 229 5.25 28.48 -15.26
C THR A 229 5.02 27.21 -16.04
N GLN A 230 4.93 26.11 -15.31
CA GLN A 230 4.60 24.78 -15.84
C GLN A 230 3.22 24.34 -15.36
N LEU A 231 2.44 23.73 -16.25
CA LEU A 231 1.16 23.08 -15.96
C LEU A 231 1.26 21.59 -16.29
N ASN A 232 0.95 20.75 -15.33
CA ASN A 232 0.85 19.30 -15.47
C ASN A 232 -0.60 18.89 -15.26
N LEU A 233 -1.17 18.16 -16.21
CA LEU A 233 -2.53 17.62 -16.15
C LEU A 233 -2.46 16.09 -16.19
N MET A 234 -3.30 15.45 -15.41
CA MET A 234 -3.45 14.00 -15.41
C MET A 234 -4.92 13.63 -15.33
N ALA A 235 -5.30 12.59 -16.08
CA ALA A 235 -6.60 11.93 -15.98
C ALA A 235 -6.41 10.40 -16.03
N GLY A 236 -7.24 9.68 -15.29
CA GLY A 236 -7.19 8.23 -15.23
C GLY A 236 -8.56 7.59 -15.10
N LEU A 237 -8.67 6.37 -15.60
CA LEU A 237 -9.77 5.45 -15.41
C LEU A 237 -9.18 4.09 -15.03
N ILE A 238 -9.67 3.51 -13.95
CA ILE A 238 -9.36 2.14 -13.53
C ILE A 238 -10.70 1.44 -13.36
N ASP A 239 -10.85 0.28 -14.00
CA ASP A 239 -12.06 -0.53 -13.96
C ASP A 239 -11.65 -1.96 -13.59
N ILE A 240 -11.89 -2.33 -12.35
CA ILE A 240 -11.68 -3.65 -11.77
C ILE A 240 -13.06 -4.32 -11.73
N ASP A 241 -13.23 -5.42 -12.44
CA ASP A 241 -14.48 -6.20 -12.49
C ASP A 241 -14.15 -7.66 -12.17
N ASN A 242 -13.76 -7.92 -10.92
CA ASN A 242 -13.24 -9.19 -10.44
C ASN A 242 -14.33 -10.00 -9.72
N GLY A 243 -14.25 -11.33 -9.81
CA GLY A 243 -15.00 -12.25 -8.97
C GLY A 243 -14.42 -12.36 -7.55
N TYR A 244 -15.22 -12.84 -6.60
CA TYR A 244 -14.78 -13.06 -5.22
C TYR A 244 -15.43 -14.32 -4.63
N ASP A 245 -14.86 -15.48 -4.97
CA ASP A 245 -15.22 -16.81 -4.45
C ASP A 245 -13.96 -17.41 -3.78
N ALA A 246 -13.53 -16.81 -2.66
CA ALA A 246 -12.19 -16.98 -2.11
C ALA A 246 -12.09 -17.91 -0.90
N PHE A 247 -13.23 -18.28 -0.30
CA PHE A 247 -13.29 -19.14 0.89
C PHE A 247 -13.97 -20.47 0.56
N SER A 248 -13.50 -21.53 1.24
CA SER A 248 -14.03 -22.88 1.12
C SER A 248 -14.21 -23.47 2.52
N LEU A 249 -15.31 -24.17 2.74
CA LEU A 249 -15.55 -24.91 3.98
C LEU A 249 -14.42 -25.92 4.28
N ASP A 250 -13.73 -26.42 3.26
CA ASP A 250 -12.64 -27.38 3.39
C ASP A 250 -11.23 -26.76 3.42
N ASN A 251 -11.13 -25.39 3.46
CA ASN A 251 -9.85 -24.65 3.43
C ASN A 251 -8.94 -25.05 2.25
N ASN A 252 -9.50 -25.28 1.09
CA ASN A 252 -8.80 -25.63 -0.15
C ASN A 252 -9.25 -24.73 -1.31
N ARG A 253 -8.84 -25.05 -2.55
CA ARG A 253 -9.17 -24.27 -3.78
C ARG A 253 -10.47 -24.74 -4.44
N ILE A 254 -11.34 -25.43 -3.71
CA ILE A 254 -12.63 -25.91 -4.22
C ILE A 254 -13.73 -25.25 -3.41
N THR A 255 -14.51 -24.40 -4.07
CA THR A 255 -15.69 -23.74 -3.50
C THR A 255 -16.98 -24.46 -3.92
N ARG A 256 -18.07 -24.16 -3.24
CA ARG A 256 -19.40 -24.73 -3.53
C ARG A 256 -20.50 -23.67 -3.48
N SER A 257 -20.14 -22.41 -3.51
CA SER A 257 -21.05 -21.29 -3.48
C SER A 257 -22.03 -21.33 -4.67
N ASP A 258 -23.32 -21.16 -4.42
CA ASP A 258 -24.32 -20.99 -5.47
C ASP A 258 -24.47 -19.52 -5.90
N GLN A 259 -23.96 -18.58 -5.09
CA GLN A 259 -23.99 -17.14 -5.29
C GLN A 259 -22.60 -16.50 -5.10
N PRO A 260 -21.60 -16.88 -5.97
CA PRO A 260 -20.24 -16.33 -5.85
C PRO A 260 -20.27 -14.81 -5.81
N GLY A 261 -19.42 -14.24 -4.96
CA GLY A 261 -19.33 -12.81 -4.76
C GLY A 261 -18.63 -12.07 -5.91
N GLN A 262 -18.50 -10.77 -5.74
CA GLN A 262 -17.76 -9.88 -6.63
C GLN A 262 -16.92 -8.88 -5.83
N ASP A 263 -15.89 -8.37 -6.50
CA ASP A 263 -15.07 -7.27 -5.98
C ASP A 263 -14.75 -6.31 -7.13
N ARG A 264 -15.61 -5.32 -7.30
CA ARG A 264 -15.58 -4.36 -8.40
C ARG A 264 -15.21 -2.99 -7.91
N HIS A 265 -14.35 -2.31 -8.64
CA HIS A 265 -13.95 -0.94 -8.33
C HIS A 265 -13.74 -0.15 -9.62
N LYS A 266 -14.66 0.75 -9.92
CA LYS A 266 -14.51 1.69 -11.03
C LYS A 266 -14.11 3.05 -10.51
N ALA A 267 -12.88 3.47 -10.79
CA ALA A 267 -12.33 4.76 -10.38
C ALA A 267 -12.10 5.65 -11.61
N SER A 268 -12.58 6.88 -11.55
CA SER A 268 -12.23 7.96 -12.48
C SER A 268 -11.61 9.11 -11.70
N PHE A 269 -10.49 9.64 -12.16
CA PHE A 269 -9.75 10.65 -11.42
C PHE A 269 -8.99 11.58 -12.32
N GLY A 270 -8.68 12.77 -11.81
CA GLY A 270 -7.85 13.72 -12.51
C GLY A 270 -7.24 14.74 -11.58
N SER A 271 -6.09 15.28 -11.98
CA SER A 271 -5.40 16.33 -11.25
C SER A 271 -4.82 17.39 -12.18
N ALA A 272 -4.64 18.59 -11.62
CA ALA A 272 -3.92 19.69 -12.23
C ALA A 272 -2.88 20.19 -11.23
N GLU A 273 -1.63 20.27 -11.66
CA GLU A 273 -0.54 20.87 -10.88
C GLU A 273 0.04 22.04 -11.67
N ILE A 274 0.16 23.17 -11.01
CA ILE A 274 0.85 24.35 -11.53
C ILE A 274 2.09 24.62 -10.68
N ARG A 275 3.23 24.76 -11.33
CA ARG A 275 4.51 25.16 -10.72
C ARG A 275 4.93 26.50 -11.28
N TRP A 276 5.18 27.45 -10.39
CA TRP A 276 5.68 28.77 -10.75
C TRP A 276 6.99 29.09 -10.01
N ASN A 277 8.05 29.33 -10.77
CA ASN A 277 9.39 29.62 -10.26
C ASN A 277 9.87 31.05 -10.64
N GLY A 278 8.93 31.98 -10.90
CA GLY A 278 9.23 33.34 -11.25
C GLY A 278 9.79 34.22 -10.12
N ASN A 279 9.86 33.70 -8.88
CA ASN A 279 10.45 34.41 -7.76
C ASN A 279 11.82 33.82 -7.40
N ARG A 280 12.80 34.69 -7.12
CA ARG A 280 14.17 34.28 -6.79
C ARG A 280 14.24 33.52 -5.41
N ARG A 281 13.32 33.80 -4.50
CA ARG A 281 13.37 33.32 -3.12
C ARG A 281 12.56 32.05 -2.88
N PHE A 282 11.52 31.81 -3.67
CA PHE A 282 10.64 30.65 -3.54
C PHE A 282 9.94 30.28 -4.82
N ASP A 283 9.59 29.02 -4.94
CA ASP A 283 8.68 28.48 -5.95
C ASP A 283 7.29 28.31 -5.33
N LEU A 284 6.26 28.45 -6.15
CA LEU A 284 4.87 28.19 -5.78
C LEU A 284 4.40 26.91 -6.49
N VAL A 285 3.86 25.97 -5.72
CA VAL A 285 3.24 24.75 -6.24
C VAL A 285 1.78 24.74 -5.79
N GLY A 286 0.87 24.73 -6.75
CA GLY A 286 -0.56 24.54 -6.54
C GLY A 286 -0.99 23.20 -7.14
N ARG A 287 -1.69 22.37 -6.38
CA ARG A 287 -2.24 21.10 -6.86
C ARG A 287 -3.72 21.03 -6.52
N PHE A 288 -4.51 20.58 -7.47
CA PHE A 288 -5.91 20.25 -7.30
C PHE A 288 -6.16 18.86 -7.85
N GLY A 289 -6.94 18.06 -7.16
CA GLY A 289 -7.31 16.73 -7.59
C GLY A 289 -8.75 16.37 -7.26
N LYS A 290 -9.37 15.54 -8.11
CA LYS A 290 -10.69 14.97 -7.89
C LYS A 290 -10.71 13.52 -8.32
N ALA A 291 -11.30 12.64 -7.49
CA ALA A 291 -11.53 11.24 -7.79
C ALA A 291 -12.96 10.85 -7.47
N LYS A 292 -13.53 9.94 -8.27
CA LYS A 292 -14.78 9.26 -7.99
C LYS A 292 -14.54 7.76 -8.10
N SER A 293 -15.04 6.99 -7.13
CA SER A 293 -14.95 5.54 -7.07
C SER A 293 -16.33 4.95 -6.82
N ASP A 294 -16.75 4.04 -7.70
CA ASP A 294 -17.92 3.19 -7.56
C ASP A 294 -17.40 1.80 -7.16
N ILE A 295 -17.71 1.33 -5.95
CA ILE A 295 -17.20 0.07 -5.38
C ILE A 295 -18.38 -0.84 -5.10
N ASP A 296 -18.33 -2.07 -5.62
CA ASP A 296 -19.32 -3.11 -5.43
C ASP A 296 -18.63 -4.37 -4.92
N TYR A 297 -18.70 -4.58 -3.63
CA TYR A 297 -18.10 -5.72 -2.95
C TYR A 297 -19.19 -6.59 -2.34
N GLY A 298 -19.17 -7.88 -2.64
CA GLY A 298 -20.13 -8.82 -2.09
C GLY A 298 -19.57 -10.23 -2.02
N TYR A 299 -20.14 -11.04 -1.14
CA TYR A 299 -19.74 -12.43 -0.93
C TYR A 299 -20.94 -13.28 -0.56
N ASP A 300 -20.82 -14.58 -0.82
CA ASP A 300 -21.64 -15.62 -0.27
C ASP A 300 -21.20 -15.88 1.18
N GLU A 301 -22.09 -15.69 2.15
CA GLU A 301 -21.75 -15.78 3.56
C GLU A 301 -21.62 -17.24 4.03
N ASP A 302 -22.42 -18.14 3.45
CA ASP A 302 -22.45 -19.56 3.82
C ASP A 302 -21.48 -20.46 3.04
N TRP A 303 -20.89 -19.94 1.93
CA TRP A 303 -19.90 -20.61 1.06
C TRP A 303 -20.36 -21.96 0.49
N THR A 304 -21.67 -22.16 0.36
CA THR A 304 -22.27 -23.43 -0.05
C THR A 304 -23.49 -23.20 -0.94
N HIS A 305 -24.43 -24.09 -0.97
CA HIS A 305 -25.62 -24.02 -1.82
C HIS A 305 -26.83 -24.65 -1.13
N VAL A 306 -28.03 -24.26 -1.52
CA VAL A 306 -29.27 -24.87 -1.06
C VAL A 306 -29.30 -26.36 -1.38
N GLY A 307 -29.54 -27.19 -0.35
CA GLY A 307 -29.54 -28.67 -0.43
C GLY A 307 -28.18 -29.30 -0.14
N PHE A 308 -27.20 -28.51 0.35
CA PHE A 308 -25.88 -29.02 0.73
C PHE A 308 -25.92 -29.87 2.00
N ASP A 309 -26.66 -29.44 3.01
CA ASP A 309 -26.82 -30.11 4.30
C ASP A 309 -28.22 -29.79 4.89
N PRO A 310 -28.83 -30.68 5.69
CA PRO A 310 -30.12 -30.38 6.33
C PRO A 310 -30.14 -29.18 7.27
N TRP A 311 -28.98 -28.70 7.71
CA TRP A 311 -28.81 -27.58 8.64
C TRP A 311 -28.22 -26.33 7.96
N GLU A 312 -28.14 -26.33 6.63
CA GLU A 312 -27.63 -25.17 5.89
C GLU A 312 -28.48 -23.93 6.08
N TYR A 313 -27.86 -22.77 5.95
CA TYR A 313 -28.52 -21.50 5.70
C TYR A 313 -28.08 -20.95 4.35
N SER A 314 -28.78 -19.99 3.81
CA SER A 314 -28.36 -19.31 2.57
C SER A 314 -28.37 -17.81 2.81
N SER A 315 -27.23 -17.17 2.61
CA SER A 315 -27.07 -15.76 2.86
C SER A 315 -26.01 -15.11 1.98
N THR A 316 -26.29 -13.91 1.52
CA THR A 316 -25.35 -13.06 0.81
C THR A 316 -25.29 -11.69 1.48
N ASP A 317 -24.11 -11.08 1.43
CA ASP A 317 -23.87 -9.73 1.90
C ASP A 317 -23.17 -8.90 0.84
N ARG A 318 -23.70 -7.72 0.50
CA ARG A 318 -23.21 -6.87 -0.58
C ARG A 318 -23.15 -5.42 -0.16
N TYR A 319 -22.04 -4.77 -0.43
CA TYR A 319 -21.73 -3.39 -0.08
C TYR A 319 -21.48 -2.58 -1.35
N LEU A 320 -22.37 -1.67 -1.66
CA LEU A 320 -22.24 -0.72 -2.76
C LEU A 320 -21.82 0.63 -2.19
N ARG A 321 -20.66 1.14 -2.61
CA ARG A 321 -20.13 2.42 -2.15
C ARG A 321 -19.86 3.35 -3.31
N ASP A 322 -20.46 4.52 -3.25
CA ASP A 322 -20.07 5.68 -4.05
C ASP A 322 -19.15 6.56 -3.22
N ARG A 323 -17.92 6.78 -3.67
CA ARG A 323 -16.95 7.66 -3.00
C ARG A 323 -16.51 8.76 -3.94
N ALA A 324 -16.62 10.02 -3.49
CA ALA A 324 -16.08 11.18 -4.16
C ALA A 324 -15.04 11.85 -3.25
N THR A 325 -13.88 12.20 -3.80
CA THR A 325 -12.81 12.88 -3.05
C THR A 325 -12.30 14.04 -3.88
N ALA A 326 -12.19 15.22 -3.25
CA ALA A 326 -11.53 16.38 -3.80
C ALA A 326 -10.39 16.82 -2.88
N THR A 327 -9.23 17.17 -3.45
CA THR A 327 -8.07 17.64 -2.70
C THR A 327 -7.53 18.93 -3.30
N GLY A 328 -7.03 19.80 -2.43
CA GLY A 328 -6.34 21.02 -2.83
C GLY A 328 -5.08 21.24 -1.98
N GLU A 329 -3.98 21.59 -2.59
CA GLU A 329 -2.75 21.94 -1.91
C GLU A 329 -2.15 23.21 -2.50
N LEU A 330 -1.69 24.10 -1.65
CA LEU A 330 -0.88 25.24 -2.03
C LEU A 330 0.40 25.22 -1.20
N ARG A 331 1.56 25.27 -1.87
CA ARG A 331 2.85 25.15 -1.22
C ARG A 331 3.84 26.17 -1.74
N PHE A 332 4.50 26.83 -0.82
CA PHE A 332 5.66 27.69 -1.04
C PHE A 332 6.91 26.92 -0.67
N VAL A 333 7.87 26.85 -1.58
CA VAL A 333 9.11 26.08 -1.40
C VAL A 333 10.28 27.04 -1.63
N SER A 334 11.14 27.27 -0.62
CA SER A 334 12.27 28.18 -0.79
C SER A 334 13.21 27.71 -1.90
N ASN A 335 13.74 28.66 -2.66
CA ASN A 335 14.74 28.33 -3.68
C ASN A 335 16.07 27.94 -2.96
N PRO A 336 16.70 26.79 -3.33
CA PRO A 336 17.98 26.36 -2.74
C PRO A 336 19.12 27.36 -2.90
N SER A 337 19.05 28.25 -3.90
CA SER A 337 20.06 29.30 -4.10
C SER A 337 19.88 30.51 -3.20
N HIS A 338 18.78 30.59 -2.42
CA HIS A 338 18.46 31.72 -1.54
C HIS A 338 17.88 31.23 -0.21
N PRO A 339 18.65 30.44 0.57
CA PRO A 339 18.25 30.02 1.90
C PRO A 339 18.13 31.22 2.84
N ILE A 340 17.37 31.08 3.92
CA ILE A 340 17.28 32.10 4.99
C ILE A 340 18.31 31.82 6.10
N PHE A 341 18.39 32.69 7.13
CA PHE A 341 19.28 32.57 8.29
C PHE A 341 20.75 32.35 7.93
N ASN A 342 21.36 33.35 7.29
CA ASN A 342 22.74 33.32 6.80
C ASN A 342 23.01 32.22 5.77
N GLU A 343 22.05 32.00 4.89
CA GLU A 343 22.14 31.02 3.78
C GLU A 343 22.29 29.56 4.26
N THR A 344 21.77 29.22 5.45
CA THR A 344 21.84 27.86 6.00
C THR A 344 20.53 27.12 5.95
N THR A 345 19.39 27.81 5.82
CA THR A 345 18.07 27.19 6.04
C THR A 345 17.17 27.29 4.83
N GLU A 346 16.80 26.16 4.31
CA GLU A 346 15.70 25.97 3.36
C GLU A 346 14.38 25.82 4.13
N TRP A 347 13.27 26.24 3.52
CA TRP A 347 11.96 26.14 4.12
C TRP A 347 10.88 25.77 3.11
N SER A 348 9.82 25.12 3.58
CA SER A 348 8.57 24.89 2.86
C SER A 348 7.41 25.24 3.77
N LEU A 349 6.36 25.85 3.21
CA LEU A 349 5.13 26.21 3.93
C LEU A 349 3.95 25.89 3.03
N GLY A 350 2.90 25.26 3.57
CA GLY A 350 1.74 24.92 2.76
C GLY A 350 0.44 24.87 3.53
N ALA A 351 -0.64 24.80 2.75
CA ALA A 351 -1.99 24.56 3.19
C ALA A 351 -2.61 23.42 2.38
N TYR A 352 -3.43 22.60 3.02
CA TYR A 352 -4.08 21.44 2.42
C TYR A 352 -5.56 21.42 2.77
N LEU A 353 -6.36 21.01 1.79
CA LEU A 353 -7.80 20.74 1.93
C LEU A 353 -8.10 19.36 1.36
N LEU A 354 -8.90 18.59 2.08
CA LEU A 354 -9.58 17.39 1.58
C LEU A 354 -11.05 17.50 1.90
N ASP A 355 -11.87 17.14 0.91
CA ASP A 355 -13.32 17.00 1.02
C ASP A 355 -13.69 15.64 0.43
N GLN A 356 -14.33 14.77 1.21
CA GLN A 356 -14.65 13.41 0.80
C GLN A 356 -16.06 13.05 1.24
N ASP A 357 -16.83 12.51 0.31
CA ASP A 357 -18.16 11.93 0.54
C ASP A 357 -18.14 10.44 0.23
N VAL A 358 -18.82 9.65 1.04
CA VAL A 358 -19.03 8.20 0.86
C VAL A 358 -20.48 7.87 1.14
N ASP A 359 -21.19 7.39 0.12
CA ASP A 359 -22.52 6.82 0.24
C ASP A 359 -22.42 5.29 0.23
N LEU A 360 -23.01 4.63 1.21
CA LEU A 360 -23.07 3.18 1.33
C LEU A 360 -24.52 2.71 1.19
N ARG A 361 -24.70 1.65 0.40
CA ARG A 361 -25.88 0.80 0.41
C ARG A 361 -25.46 -0.65 0.64
N ARG A 362 -25.92 -1.26 1.74
CA ARG A 362 -25.70 -2.67 2.06
C ARG A 362 -26.99 -3.44 1.77
N GLU A 363 -26.84 -4.51 0.99
CA GLU A 363 -27.88 -5.48 0.69
C GLU A 363 -27.49 -6.80 1.37
N TYR A 364 -28.17 -7.13 2.47
CA TYR A 364 -27.86 -8.30 3.27
C TYR A 364 -29.12 -9.14 3.47
N THR A 365 -29.01 -10.45 3.33
CA THR A 365 -30.13 -11.38 3.37
C THR A 365 -31.02 -11.23 4.61
N TYR A 366 -30.43 -10.93 5.77
CA TYR A 366 -31.16 -10.80 7.04
C TYR A 366 -31.76 -9.40 7.28
N LEU A 367 -31.53 -8.44 6.41
CA LEU A 367 -32.15 -7.13 6.53
C LEU A 367 -33.49 -7.09 5.79
N SER A 368 -34.52 -6.53 6.42
CA SER A 368 -35.84 -6.35 5.81
C SER A 368 -35.89 -5.30 4.69
N ALA A 369 -34.92 -4.40 4.67
CA ALA A 369 -34.65 -3.39 3.64
C ALA A 369 -33.16 -3.10 3.59
N PRO A 370 -32.61 -2.64 2.44
CA PRO A 370 -31.21 -2.26 2.35
C PRO A 370 -30.84 -1.20 3.40
N TYR A 371 -29.74 -1.44 4.11
CA TYR A 371 -29.15 -0.42 4.96
C TYR A 371 -28.47 0.64 4.11
N GLN A 372 -28.60 1.91 4.49
CA GLN A 372 -27.98 3.02 3.78
C GLN A 372 -27.30 3.96 4.79
N SER A 373 -26.13 4.47 4.42
CA SER A 373 -25.48 5.53 5.18
C SER A 373 -24.79 6.54 4.27
N THR A 374 -24.65 7.75 4.78
CA THR A 374 -23.87 8.83 4.19
C THR A 374 -22.77 9.22 5.17
N PHE A 375 -21.56 9.40 4.68
CA PHE A 375 -20.42 9.82 5.47
C PHE A 375 -19.59 10.85 4.73
N SER A 376 -19.43 12.02 5.29
CA SER A 376 -18.58 13.07 4.75
C SER A 376 -17.42 13.40 5.68
N VAL A 377 -16.28 13.74 5.10
CA VAL A 377 -15.06 14.15 5.81
C VAL A 377 -14.53 15.42 5.20
N ARG A 378 -14.27 16.44 6.02
CA ARG A 378 -13.51 17.62 5.65
C ARG A 378 -12.27 17.75 6.52
N ARG A 379 -11.11 17.95 5.86
CA ARG A 379 -9.83 18.20 6.53
C ARG A 379 -9.23 19.49 6.01
N ILE A 380 -8.77 20.33 6.93
CA ILE A 380 -8.05 21.56 6.62
C ILE A 380 -6.75 21.51 7.43
N ALA A 381 -5.62 21.70 6.77
CA ALA A 381 -4.34 21.70 7.46
C ALA A 381 -3.44 22.82 6.98
N VAL A 382 -2.59 23.29 7.90
CA VAL A 382 -1.41 24.09 7.58
C VAL A 382 -0.17 23.32 8.05
N PHE A 383 0.88 23.38 7.25
CA PHE A 383 2.11 22.65 7.53
C PHE A 383 3.33 23.40 7.07
N GLY A 384 4.47 23.08 7.65
CA GLY A 384 5.74 23.66 7.23
C GLY A 384 6.92 22.83 7.69
N GLU A 385 8.03 22.95 7.00
CA GLU A 385 9.29 22.28 7.29
C GLU A 385 10.46 23.23 7.05
N THR A 386 11.46 23.14 7.90
CA THR A 386 12.76 23.78 7.69
C THR A 386 13.86 22.73 7.67
N ARG A 387 14.85 22.93 6.79
CA ARG A 387 16.08 22.13 6.70
C ARG A 387 17.25 23.05 6.84
N SER A 388 18.00 22.91 7.93
CA SER A 388 19.09 23.84 8.30
C SER A 388 20.42 23.12 8.34
N ASP A 389 21.38 23.58 7.58
CA ASP A 389 22.75 23.10 7.64
C ASP A 389 23.47 23.75 8.83
N LEU A 390 23.79 22.96 9.86
CA LEU A 390 24.48 23.38 11.11
C LEU A 390 25.99 23.15 11.00
N GLY A 391 26.59 23.59 9.91
CA GLY A 391 27.99 23.36 9.58
C GLY A 391 28.12 22.56 8.28
N ARG A 392 29.24 21.82 8.13
CA ARG A 392 29.50 21.09 6.86
C ARG A 392 28.78 19.73 6.79
N ASP A 393 28.61 19.08 7.94
CA ASP A 393 28.27 17.67 8.00
C ASP A 393 26.98 17.38 8.78
N ILE A 394 26.36 18.40 9.39
CA ILE A 394 25.13 18.26 10.19
C ILE A 394 23.98 19.01 9.53
N ARG A 395 22.87 18.32 9.29
CA ARG A 395 21.60 18.90 8.87
C ARG A 395 20.52 18.65 9.90
N LEU A 396 19.77 19.68 10.22
CA LEU A 396 18.60 19.64 11.10
C LEU A 396 17.33 19.84 10.28
N THR A 397 16.38 18.90 10.36
CA THR A 397 15.04 19.04 9.78
C THR A 397 14.02 19.19 10.90
N LEU A 398 13.18 20.21 10.82
CA LEU A 398 12.05 20.45 11.72
C LEU A 398 10.78 20.64 10.89
N GLY A 399 9.79 19.78 11.09
CA GLY A 399 8.49 19.85 10.42
C GLY A 399 7.34 19.87 11.43
N LEU A 400 6.28 20.62 11.11
CA LEU A 400 5.05 20.71 11.89
C LEU A 400 3.83 20.74 10.97
N ARG A 401 2.73 20.13 11.41
CA ARG A 401 1.41 20.24 10.81
C ARG A 401 0.35 20.37 11.89
N SER A 402 -0.60 21.26 11.66
CA SER A 402 -1.85 21.36 12.40
C SER A 402 -3.01 21.07 11.46
N GLU A 403 -3.87 20.16 11.86
CA GLU A 403 -4.98 19.67 11.06
C GLU A 403 -6.29 19.70 11.84
N HIS A 404 -7.31 20.28 11.24
CA HIS A 404 -8.70 20.18 11.69
C HIS A 404 -9.42 19.15 10.83
N HIS A 405 -9.97 18.12 11.48
CA HIS A 405 -10.76 17.06 10.89
C HIS A 405 -12.18 17.16 11.39
N GLN A 406 -13.15 17.18 10.49
CA GLN A 406 -14.57 17.13 10.78
C GLN A 406 -15.17 16.02 9.95
N SER A 407 -16.04 15.22 10.55
CA SER A 407 -16.85 14.24 9.83
C SER A 407 -18.34 14.43 10.18
N ASP A 408 -19.19 14.00 9.28
CA ASP A 408 -20.66 13.96 9.44
C ASP A 408 -21.14 12.60 8.92
N TYR A 409 -21.99 11.94 9.70
CA TYR A 409 -22.51 10.62 9.41
C TYR A 409 -23.99 10.56 9.72
N GLY A 410 -24.75 9.94 8.80
CA GLY A 410 -26.15 9.60 9.01
C GLY A 410 -26.53 8.30 8.33
N ASP A 411 -27.45 7.52 8.91
CA ASP A 411 -27.89 6.26 8.34
C ASP A 411 -29.42 6.05 8.37
N SER A 412 -29.85 4.96 7.74
CA SER A 412 -31.27 4.57 7.65
C SER A 412 -31.88 4.10 8.98
N GLU A 413 -31.08 3.89 10.01
CA GLU A 413 -31.50 3.56 11.37
C GLU A 413 -31.63 4.81 12.27
N ASN A 414 -31.51 6.01 11.68
CA ASN A 414 -31.53 7.32 12.33
C ASN A 414 -30.36 7.52 13.31
N VAL A 415 -29.22 6.87 13.08
CA VAL A 415 -27.98 7.15 13.78
C VAL A 415 -27.31 8.35 13.13
N HIS A 416 -26.81 9.27 13.94
CA HIS A 416 -26.11 10.47 13.48
C HIS A 416 -24.90 10.75 14.35
N PHE A 417 -23.75 11.08 13.72
CA PHE A 417 -22.52 11.48 14.38
C PHE A 417 -21.85 12.63 13.61
N ASP A 418 -21.35 13.62 14.35
CA ASP A 418 -20.67 14.79 13.79
C ASP A 418 -19.33 15.13 14.53
N PRO A 419 -18.44 14.16 14.76
CA PRO A 419 -17.23 14.40 15.52
C PRO A 419 -16.26 15.33 14.80
N SER A 420 -15.53 16.13 15.59
CA SER A 420 -14.44 16.96 15.10
C SER A 420 -13.20 16.83 15.98
N ASN A 421 -12.03 16.77 15.35
CA ASN A 421 -10.75 16.63 16.04
C ASN A 421 -9.74 17.68 15.54
N ASN A 422 -8.98 18.23 16.47
CA ASN A 422 -7.79 19.04 16.17
C ASN A 422 -6.56 18.22 16.47
N MET A 423 -5.73 18.01 15.46
CA MET A 423 -4.58 17.13 15.54
C MET A 423 -3.30 17.87 15.16
N VAL A 424 -2.19 17.48 15.79
CA VAL A 424 -0.87 18.06 15.52
C VAL A 424 0.13 16.94 15.27
N GLY A 425 0.79 16.99 14.13
CA GLY A 425 1.90 16.13 13.76
C GLY A 425 3.20 16.92 13.68
N GLY A 426 4.31 16.24 13.81
CA GLY A 426 5.60 16.87 13.71
C GLY A 426 6.74 15.90 13.50
N ARG A 427 7.87 16.43 13.06
CA ARG A 427 9.10 15.69 12.83
C ARG A 427 10.30 16.53 13.22
N LEU A 428 11.22 15.91 13.95
CA LEU A 428 12.57 16.43 14.20
C LEU A 428 13.55 15.37 13.71
N ALA A 429 14.46 15.73 12.80
CA ALA A 429 15.51 14.83 12.34
C ALA A 429 16.85 15.53 12.33
N VAL A 430 17.88 14.81 12.74
CA VAL A 430 19.28 15.21 12.66
C VAL A 430 20.01 14.22 11.76
N GLU A 431 20.65 14.74 10.76
CA GLU A 431 21.47 13.97 9.81
C GLU A 431 22.94 14.33 10.02
N TYR A 432 23.81 13.35 9.97
CA TYR A 432 25.25 13.52 10.02
C TYR A 432 25.90 12.83 8.83
N GLN A 433 26.60 13.61 7.99
CA GLN A 433 27.42 13.09 6.88
C GLN A 433 28.76 12.63 7.44
N TRP A 434 28.91 11.31 7.64
CA TRP A 434 30.12 10.72 8.21
C TRP A 434 31.31 10.79 7.23
N ASP A 435 31.04 10.46 5.97
CA ASP A 435 31.93 10.58 4.82
C ASP A 435 31.06 10.80 3.55
N PRO A 436 31.62 11.10 2.38
CA PRO A 436 30.84 11.38 1.17
C PRO A 436 29.83 10.29 0.77
N SER A 437 30.06 9.04 1.18
CA SER A 437 29.22 7.88 0.86
C SER A 437 28.38 7.37 2.02
N THR A 438 28.56 7.90 3.24
CA THR A 438 27.92 7.38 4.44
C THR A 438 27.17 8.48 5.20
N ARG A 439 25.89 8.30 5.39
CA ARG A 439 25.02 9.18 6.17
C ARG A 439 24.35 8.41 7.30
N VAL A 440 24.28 9.04 8.48
CA VAL A 440 23.58 8.55 9.65
C VAL A 440 22.50 9.58 10.00
N TYR A 441 21.34 9.13 10.43
CA TYR A 441 20.28 10.01 10.93
C TYR A 441 19.66 9.49 12.21
N ALA A 442 19.11 10.41 12.99
CA ALA A 442 18.19 10.12 14.08
C ALA A 442 16.94 11.00 13.90
N SER A 443 15.76 10.42 14.04
CA SER A 443 14.51 11.15 13.90
C SER A 443 13.52 10.80 15.01
N LEU A 444 12.76 11.82 15.42
CA LEU A 444 11.60 11.71 16.28
C LEU A 444 10.41 12.25 15.51
N SER A 445 9.37 11.44 15.30
CA SER A 445 8.18 11.85 14.56
C SER A 445 6.90 11.49 15.29
N ARG A 446 5.90 12.38 15.21
CA ARG A 446 4.57 12.18 15.75
C ARG A 446 3.56 12.08 14.64
N GLY A 447 2.87 10.92 14.59
CA GLY A 447 1.68 10.68 13.77
C GLY A 447 0.41 10.72 14.59
N TYR A 448 -0.72 10.78 13.90
CA TYR A 448 -2.05 10.77 14.49
C TYR A 448 -3.07 10.18 13.52
N LYS A 449 -4.18 9.67 14.06
CA LYS A 449 -5.35 9.18 13.34
C LYS A 449 -6.58 9.74 14.03
N ALA A 450 -7.57 10.20 13.26
CA ALA A 450 -8.80 10.76 13.82
C ALA A 450 -9.58 9.73 14.63
N GLY A 451 -10.23 10.16 15.67
CA GLY A 451 -11.26 9.40 16.36
C GLY A 451 -12.49 9.17 15.47
N GLY A 452 -13.41 8.37 15.95
CA GLY A 452 -14.59 8.03 15.19
C GLY A 452 -15.69 7.44 16.05
N PHE A 453 -16.51 6.61 15.43
CA PHE A 453 -17.70 6.06 16.05
C PHE A 453 -18.04 4.67 15.49
N ASN A 454 -18.76 3.87 16.24
CA ASN A 454 -19.30 2.60 15.84
C ASN A 454 -20.79 2.75 15.54
N THR A 455 -21.23 2.26 14.39
CA THR A 455 -22.56 2.53 13.84
C THR A 455 -23.63 1.58 14.40
N ASP A 456 -23.26 0.37 14.87
CA ASP A 456 -24.22 -0.61 15.39
C ASP A 456 -24.91 -0.11 16.67
N GLY A 457 -26.22 0.10 16.58
CA GLY A 457 -27.07 0.61 17.68
C GLY A 457 -27.21 -0.33 18.88
N SER A 458 -26.79 -1.59 18.74
CA SER A 458 -26.86 -2.60 19.80
C SER A 458 -25.63 -2.61 20.72
N LEU A 459 -24.59 -1.86 20.36
CA LEU A 459 -23.40 -1.66 21.20
C LEU A 459 -23.72 -0.79 22.43
N ASP A 460 -23.03 -1.06 23.53
CA ASP A 460 -23.12 -0.25 24.72
C ASP A 460 -22.64 1.20 24.46
N ALA A 461 -23.16 2.16 25.21
CA ALA A 461 -22.95 3.59 24.95
C ALA A 461 -21.46 4.01 24.98
N ASP A 462 -20.66 3.36 25.80
CA ASP A 462 -19.21 3.57 25.91
C ASP A 462 -18.41 3.06 24.71
N LEU A 463 -18.95 2.09 23.96
CA LEU A 463 -18.38 1.59 22.72
C LEU A 463 -18.82 2.37 21.46
N ARG A 464 -19.71 3.35 21.58
CA ARG A 464 -20.24 4.12 20.45
C ARG A 464 -19.26 5.14 19.88
N HIS A 465 -18.26 5.55 20.64
CA HIS A 465 -17.23 6.49 20.24
C HIS A 465 -15.85 5.96 20.60
N TYR A 466 -14.88 6.25 19.76
CA TYR A 466 -13.47 5.98 20.04
C TYR A 466 -12.61 7.23 19.78
N GLU A 467 -11.57 7.37 20.61
CA GLU A 467 -10.68 8.53 20.63
C GLU A 467 -9.67 8.54 19.48
N PRO A 468 -9.10 9.70 19.14
CA PRO A 468 -7.99 9.79 18.21
C PRO A 468 -6.77 9.01 18.71
N GLU A 469 -6.20 8.19 17.84
CA GLU A 469 -4.94 7.51 18.12
C GLU A 469 -3.75 8.42 17.82
N SER A 470 -2.72 8.36 18.65
CA SER A 470 -1.44 9.02 18.41
C SER A 470 -0.26 8.06 18.53
N LEU A 471 0.81 8.37 17.78
CA LEU A 471 2.00 7.54 17.68
C LEU A 471 3.25 8.40 17.72
N MET A 472 4.20 8.05 18.62
CA MET A 472 5.55 8.59 18.64
C MET A 472 6.52 7.56 18.09
N ASN A 473 7.31 7.93 17.08
CA ASN A 473 8.34 7.07 16.48
C ASN A 473 9.72 7.67 16.70
N LEU A 474 10.59 6.90 17.36
CA LEU A 474 12.02 7.15 17.42
C LEU A 474 12.73 6.21 16.46
N GLU A 475 13.53 6.76 15.55
CA GLU A 475 14.23 5.99 14.52
C GLU A 475 15.67 6.46 14.39
N ILE A 476 16.59 5.52 14.26
CA ILE A 476 18.01 5.76 13.93
C ILE A 476 18.31 4.95 12.70
N GLY A 477 18.89 5.58 11.68
CA GLY A 477 19.22 4.90 10.43
C GLY A 477 20.57 5.28 9.87
N LEU A 478 21.02 4.42 8.95
CA LEU A 478 22.26 4.52 8.20
C LEU A 478 21.96 4.29 6.72
N THR A 479 22.51 5.14 5.87
CA THR A 479 22.60 4.92 4.43
C THR A 479 24.08 4.99 4.03
N ARG A 480 24.53 3.99 3.29
CA ARG A 480 25.86 4.00 2.67
C ARG A 480 25.74 3.53 1.23
N SER A 481 26.30 4.31 0.32
CA SER A 481 26.43 3.95 -1.09
C SER A 481 27.92 3.77 -1.45
N TRP A 482 28.17 3.04 -2.55
CA TRP A 482 29.49 2.86 -3.16
C TRP A 482 29.33 2.50 -4.64
N SER A 483 30.41 2.60 -5.40
CA SER A 483 30.41 2.34 -6.85
C SER A 483 29.38 3.22 -7.58
N ASP A 484 29.55 4.55 -7.46
CA ASP A 484 28.71 5.58 -8.09
C ASP A 484 27.20 5.39 -7.78
N ASP A 485 26.89 5.10 -6.51
CA ASP A 485 25.54 4.90 -5.95
C ASP A 485 24.76 3.68 -6.52
N ALA A 486 25.38 2.90 -7.39
CA ALA A 486 24.78 1.67 -7.93
C ALA A 486 24.64 0.57 -6.87
N SER A 487 25.46 0.64 -5.82
CA SER A 487 25.41 -0.28 -4.67
C SER A 487 25.16 0.48 -3.39
N PHE A 488 24.29 -0.04 -2.54
CA PHE A 488 23.94 0.61 -1.27
C PHE A 488 23.56 -0.39 -0.18
N ILE A 489 23.69 0.06 1.05
CA ILE A 489 23.04 -0.50 2.24
C ILE A 489 22.27 0.60 2.94
N ARG A 490 21.01 0.32 3.30
CA ARG A 490 20.20 1.12 4.20
C ARG A 490 19.76 0.26 5.36
N ALA A 491 19.91 0.77 6.57
CA ALA A 491 19.48 0.08 7.76
C ALA A 491 18.85 1.07 8.73
N SER A 492 17.83 0.65 9.45
CA SER A 492 17.22 1.43 10.52
C SER A 492 16.78 0.55 11.68
N ILE A 493 16.78 1.14 12.85
CA ILE A 493 16.18 0.62 14.08
C ILE A 493 15.12 1.61 14.50
N PHE A 494 13.94 1.14 14.84
CA PHE A 494 12.83 2.00 15.25
C PHE A 494 12.13 1.47 16.49
N ARG A 495 11.52 2.41 17.23
CA ARG A 495 10.55 2.18 18.29
C ARG A 495 9.38 3.12 18.12
N MET A 496 8.19 2.55 18.08
CA MET A 496 6.92 3.25 17.98
C MET A 496 6.12 2.99 19.25
N ASP A 497 5.81 4.05 19.98
CA ASP A 497 4.92 4.00 21.13
C ASP A 497 3.58 4.64 20.73
N ARG A 498 2.49 3.88 20.93
CA ARG A 498 1.13 4.20 20.50
C ARG A 498 0.25 4.45 21.71
N HIS A 499 -0.59 5.46 21.65
CA HIS A 499 -1.56 5.82 22.67
C HIS A 499 -2.96 5.83 22.08
N ASP A 500 -3.96 5.39 22.84
CA ASP A 500 -5.35 5.25 22.45
C ASP A 500 -5.50 4.43 21.15
N VAL A 501 -4.81 3.28 21.11
CA VAL A 501 -4.70 2.43 19.92
C VAL A 501 -6.06 1.97 19.45
N GLN A 502 -6.44 2.31 18.22
CA GLN A 502 -7.69 1.89 17.60
C GLN A 502 -7.60 0.43 17.16
N ILE A 503 -8.35 -0.45 17.82
CA ILE A 503 -8.36 -1.90 17.58
C ILE A 503 -9.70 -2.31 17.00
N ALA A 504 -9.69 -2.89 15.80
CA ALA A 504 -10.88 -3.53 15.23
C ALA A 504 -11.12 -4.88 15.92
N SER A 505 -12.28 -5.04 16.49
CA SER A 505 -12.73 -6.23 17.18
C SER A 505 -14.12 -6.64 16.69
N SER A 506 -14.60 -7.81 17.09
CA SER A 506 -15.95 -8.28 16.78
C SER A 506 -16.57 -8.99 17.97
N LEU A 507 -17.87 -8.77 18.15
CA LEU A 507 -18.72 -9.57 19.03
C LEU A 507 -19.50 -10.57 18.18
N THR A 508 -19.70 -11.77 18.70
CA THR A 508 -20.51 -12.79 18.03
C THR A 508 -21.82 -12.97 18.82
N ARG A 509 -22.93 -12.86 18.12
CA ARG A 509 -24.28 -13.13 18.65
C ARG A 509 -24.90 -14.28 17.87
N VAL A 510 -25.65 -15.14 18.55
CA VAL A 510 -26.40 -16.21 17.88
C VAL A 510 -27.78 -15.69 17.49
N ARG A 511 -28.13 -15.78 16.20
CA ARG A 511 -29.44 -15.44 15.66
C ARG A 511 -30.49 -16.52 16.01
N SER A 512 -31.76 -16.20 15.81
CA SER A 512 -32.88 -17.11 16.09
C SER A 512 -32.89 -18.37 15.23
N ASP A 513 -32.24 -18.35 14.07
CA ASP A 513 -32.05 -19.50 13.16
C ASP A 513 -30.83 -20.34 13.49
N GLY A 514 -30.01 -19.93 14.49
CA GLY A 514 -28.80 -20.60 14.91
C GLY A 514 -27.53 -20.10 14.22
N SER A 515 -27.63 -19.24 13.21
CA SER A 515 -26.46 -18.62 12.54
C SER A 515 -25.77 -17.61 13.45
N ALA A 516 -24.51 -17.32 13.17
CA ALA A 516 -23.74 -16.31 13.86
C ALA A 516 -23.97 -14.91 13.25
N GLU A 517 -24.19 -13.92 14.11
CA GLU A 517 -24.15 -12.50 13.75
C GLU A 517 -22.85 -11.91 14.26
N PHE A 518 -22.12 -11.24 13.38
CA PHE A 518 -20.91 -10.52 13.73
C PHE A 518 -21.22 -9.02 13.85
N ILE A 519 -20.84 -8.45 14.99
CA ILE A 519 -20.95 -7.02 15.25
C ILE A 519 -19.52 -6.51 15.33
N ASP A 520 -19.03 -5.95 14.23
CA ASP A 520 -17.71 -5.33 14.18
C ASP A 520 -17.73 -3.97 14.88
N TYR A 521 -16.71 -3.68 15.65
CA TYR A 521 -16.54 -2.40 16.32
C TYR A 521 -15.07 -2.05 16.46
N VAL A 522 -14.80 -0.78 16.64
CA VAL A 522 -13.47 -0.27 17.00
C VAL A 522 -13.50 0.17 18.46
N ASP A 523 -12.48 -0.21 19.20
CA ASP A 523 -12.26 0.21 20.58
C ASP A 523 -10.85 0.79 20.73
N ASN A 524 -10.58 1.50 21.81
CA ASN A 524 -9.25 2.02 22.13
C ASN A 524 -8.56 1.12 23.16
N ALA A 525 -7.43 0.50 22.78
CA ALA A 525 -6.46 0.05 23.78
C ALA A 525 -5.68 1.25 24.30
N ALA A 526 -5.35 1.27 25.59
CA ALA A 526 -4.65 2.41 26.16
C ALA A 526 -3.27 2.61 25.53
N GLU A 527 -2.49 1.56 25.35
CA GLU A 527 -1.12 1.63 24.85
C GLU A 527 -0.71 0.44 23.98
N GLY A 528 0.18 0.69 23.01
CA GLY A 528 0.84 -0.32 22.19
C GLY A 528 2.28 0.05 21.88
N SER A 529 3.12 -0.95 21.64
CA SER A 529 4.54 -0.77 21.29
C SER A 529 4.92 -1.63 20.09
N ASN A 530 5.64 -1.05 19.12
CA ASN A 530 6.16 -1.73 17.94
C ASN A 530 7.66 -1.40 17.83
N VAL A 531 8.52 -2.43 17.86
CA VAL A 531 9.98 -2.27 17.80
C VAL A 531 10.52 -3.17 16.70
N GLY A 532 11.46 -2.68 15.91
CA GLY A 532 12.01 -3.49 14.83
C GLY A 532 13.30 -2.97 14.22
N ILE A 533 13.82 -3.79 13.32
CA ILE A 533 15.00 -3.49 12.49
C ILE A 533 14.60 -3.68 11.05
N GLU A 534 15.06 -2.79 10.19
CA GLU A 534 14.86 -2.84 8.75
C GLU A 534 16.22 -2.71 8.06
N MET A 535 16.44 -3.49 7.01
CA MET A 535 17.68 -3.44 6.22
C MET A 535 17.37 -3.71 4.75
N GLU A 536 17.96 -2.93 3.89
CA GLU A 536 17.94 -3.10 2.44
C GLU A 536 19.38 -3.02 1.91
N VAL A 537 19.73 -3.95 1.04
CA VAL A 537 21.04 -4.02 0.39
C VAL A 537 20.83 -4.28 -1.10
N SER A 538 21.55 -3.56 -1.93
CA SER A 538 21.72 -3.85 -3.35
C SER A 538 23.19 -3.67 -3.70
N THR A 539 23.78 -4.64 -4.39
CA THR A 539 25.20 -4.56 -4.79
C THR A 539 25.45 -5.32 -6.07
N TYR A 540 26.39 -4.82 -6.86
CA TYR A 540 26.93 -5.51 -8.01
C TYR A 540 28.19 -6.26 -7.59
N LEU A 541 28.24 -7.59 -7.79
CA LEU A 541 29.42 -8.39 -7.60
C LEU A 541 30.41 -8.23 -8.79
N VAL A 542 29.85 -8.14 -9.97
CA VAL A 542 30.45 -7.71 -11.23
C VAL A 542 29.35 -6.99 -12.00
N ASP A 543 29.65 -6.24 -13.05
CA ASP A 543 28.69 -5.42 -13.81
C ASP A 543 27.44 -6.19 -14.26
N GLN A 544 27.58 -7.49 -14.49
CA GLN A 544 26.49 -8.35 -14.97
C GLN A 544 25.70 -9.03 -13.84
N VAL A 545 26.16 -8.99 -12.59
CA VAL A 545 25.56 -9.75 -11.48
C VAL A 545 25.22 -8.82 -10.33
N ARG A 546 23.93 -8.52 -10.20
CA ARG A 546 23.37 -7.76 -9.08
C ARG A 546 22.81 -8.70 -8.03
N MET A 547 23.10 -8.45 -6.77
CA MET A 547 22.45 -9.10 -5.63
C MET A 547 21.66 -8.06 -4.83
N PHE A 548 20.51 -8.45 -4.33
CA PHE A 548 19.71 -7.61 -3.46
C PHE A 548 19.10 -8.40 -2.31
N ALA A 549 18.86 -7.71 -1.22
CA ALA A 549 18.16 -8.26 -0.06
C ALA A 549 17.41 -7.16 0.68
N SER A 550 16.23 -7.48 1.17
CA SER A 550 15.51 -6.73 2.19
C SER A 550 15.16 -7.62 3.37
N LEU A 551 15.27 -7.10 4.58
CA LEU A 551 14.97 -7.80 5.82
C LEU A 551 14.26 -6.86 6.77
N GLY A 552 13.11 -7.27 7.28
CA GLY A 552 12.40 -6.66 8.39
C GLY A 552 12.29 -7.61 9.56
N THR A 553 12.57 -7.13 10.77
CA THR A 553 12.19 -7.80 12.02
C THR A 553 11.25 -6.89 12.78
N LEU A 554 10.26 -7.49 13.45
CA LEU A 554 9.21 -6.73 14.12
C LEU A 554 8.77 -7.46 15.39
N ARG A 555 8.67 -6.73 16.48
CA ARG A 555 7.99 -7.15 17.69
C ARG A 555 6.93 -6.11 18.00
N THR A 556 5.68 -6.56 18.08
CA THR A 556 4.53 -5.74 18.43
C THR A 556 3.91 -6.26 19.72
N GLU A 557 3.33 -5.37 20.51
CA GLU A 557 2.72 -5.73 21.78
C GLU A 557 1.64 -4.70 22.15
N TYR A 558 0.46 -5.16 22.59
CA TYR A 558 -0.47 -4.33 23.34
C TYR A 558 -0.01 -4.32 24.77
N LEU A 559 0.29 -3.15 25.32
CA LEU A 559 0.79 -3.01 26.69
C LEU A 559 -0.35 -3.01 27.70
N ASP A 560 -1.47 -2.41 27.35
CA ASP A 560 -2.69 -2.36 28.15
C ASP A 560 -3.91 -2.50 27.22
N PHE A 561 -4.54 -3.68 27.23
CA PHE A 561 -5.73 -3.96 26.44
C PHE A 561 -6.63 -4.99 27.10
N VAL A 562 -7.84 -4.55 27.43
CA VAL A 562 -8.96 -5.41 27.84
C VAL A 562 -10.09 -5.20 26.86
N ASN A 563 -10.56 -6.25 26.19
CA ASN A 563 -11.64 -6.15 25.21
C ASN A 563 -13.01 -5.92 25.88
N ALA A 564 -14.05 -5.61 25.09
CA ALA A 564 -15.40 -5.33 25.58
C ALA A 564 -16.06 -6.48 26.36
N VAL A 565 -15.59 -7.72 26.20
CA VAL A 565 -16.08 -8.88 26.98
C VAL A 565 -15.25 -9.15 28.25
N GLY A 566 -14.29 -8.27 28.59
CA GLY A 566 -13.48 -8.35 29.80
C GLY A 566 -12.26 -9.27 29.71
N GLU A 567 -11.88 -9.74 28.52
CA GLU A 567 -10.67 -10.54 28.34
C GLU A 567 -9.44 -9.64 28.26
N ASN A 568 -8.39 -10.01 28.99
CA ASN A 568 -7.14 -9.28 28.98
C ASN A 568 -6.19 -9.79 27.90
N TYR A 569 -5.90 -8.96 26.93
CA TYR A 569 -4.96 -9.20 25.83
C TYR A 569 -3.62 -8.44 25.97
N SER A 570 -3.33 -7.86 27.15
CA SER A 570 -2.03 -7.25 27.42
C SER A 570 -0.89 -8.24 27.21
N GLY A 571 0.17 -7.81 26.53
CA GLY A 571 1.30 -8.67 26.13
C GLY A 571 1.09 -9.43 24.82
N ARG A 572 -0.07 -9.31 24.17
CA ARG A 572 -0.35 -9.96 22.89
C ARG A 572 0.29 -9.20 21.71
N GLU A 573 0.78 -9.96 20.73
CA GLU A 573 1.21 -9.44 19.45
C GLU A 573 0.01 -8.92 18.62
N GLN A 574 0.21 -7.83 17.91
CA GLN A 574 -0.80 -7.27 17.00
C GLN A 574 -1.03 -8.18 15.79
N ALA A 575 -2.24 -8.17 15.24
CA ALA A 575 -2.58 -8.98 14.07
C ALA A 575 -1.86 -8.48 12.81
N HIS A 576 -1.64 -9.40 11.86
CA HIS A 576 -0.92 -9.16 10.59
C HIS A 576 0.48 -8.53 10.75
N ALA A 577 1.14 -8.79 11.89
CA ALA A 577 2.46 -8.30 12.25
C ALA A 577 3.48 -9.47 12.37
N PRO A 578 3.96 -10.05 11.26
CA PRO A 578 4.93 -11.14 11.30
C PRO A 578 6.24 -10.68 11.95
N ARG A 579 6.85 -11.53 12.78
CA ARG A 579 8.10 -11.22 13.50
C ARG A 579 9.30 -11.01 12.60
N TYR A 580 9.29 -11.60 11.40
CA TYR A 580 10.26 -11.34 10.36
C TYR A 580 9.63 -11.44 8.97
N GLN A 581 10.21 -10.69 8.06
CA GLN A 581 9.92 -10.74 6.62
C GLN A 581 11.22 -10.48 5.86
N TYR A 582 11.43 -11.19 4.76
CA TYR A 582 12.58 -10.96 3.90
C TYR A 582 12.26 -11.19 2.43
N SER A 583 13.02 -10.52 1.57
CA SER A 583 13.09 -10.76 0.14
C SER A 583 14.56 -10.68 -0.27
N THR A 584 15.07 -11.67 -0.99
CA THR A 584 16.46 -11.67 -1.48
C THR A 584 16.51 -12.27 -2.85
N GLY A 585 17.44 -11.80 -3.67
CA GLY A 585 17.57 -12.32 -5.03
C GLY A 585 18.87 -11.98 -5.70
N VAL A 586 19.02 -12.56 -6.88
CA VAL A 586 20.14 -12.33 -7.80
C VAL A 586 19.60 -12.06 -9.19
N GLU A 587 20.20 -11.11 -9.86
CA GLU A 587 19.97 -10.75 -11.24
C GLU A 587 21.28 -10.90 -12.01
N ILE A 588 21.19 -11.55 -13.15
CA ILE A 588 22.30 -11.76 -14.07
C ILE A 588 21.86 -11.22 -15.43
N THR A 589 22.57 -10.22 -15.94
CA THR A 589 22.35 -9.67 -17.28
C THR A 589 23.62 -9.77 -18.08
N THR A 590 23.56 -10.49 -19.18
CA THR A 590 24.74 -10.67 -20.06
C THR A 590 24.81 -9.52 -21.07
N THR A 591 26.02 -9.25 -21.57
CA THR A 591 26.25 -8.26 -22.64
C THR A 591 25.55 -8.62 -23.98
N ARG A 592 25.00 -9.85 -24.10
CA ARG A 592 24.28 -10.30 -25.27
C ARG A 592 22.76 -10.20 -25.10
N GLY A 593 22.26 -9.60 -24.00
CA GLY A 593 20.83 -9.41 -23.73
C GLY A 593 20.12 -10.57 -23.01
N LEU A 594 20.81 -11.68 -22.72
CA LEU A 594 20.21 -12.72 -21.85
C LEU A 594 20.17 -12.21 -20.41
N PHE A 595 19.02 -12.33 -19.74
CA PHE A 595 18.89 -12.02 -18.32
C PHE A 595 18.19 -13.15 -17.54
N ILE A 596 18.56 -13.27 -16.26
CA ILE A 596 17.96 -14.19 -15.30
C ILE A 596 17.78 -13.44 -14.00
N ALA A 597 16.59 -13.49 -13.43
CA ALA A 597 16.29 -12.97 -12.08
C ALA A 597 15.67 -14.07 -11.23
N CYS A 598 16.25 -14.35 -10.07
CA CYS A 598 15.73 -15.29 -9.09
C CYS A 598 15.49 -14.54 -7.78
N THR A 599 14.29 -14.67 -7.21
CA THR A 599 13.94 -14.05 -5.93
C THR A 599 13.35 -15.09 -4.99
N ILE A 600 13.76 -15.04 -3.73
CA ILE A 600 13.19 -15.81 -2.63
C ILE A 600 12.64 -14.81 -1.63
N GLU A 601 11.38 -14.96 -1.27
CA GLU A 601 10.75 -14.15 -0.23
C GLU A 601 10.14 -15.05 0.83
N GLY A 602 10.14 -14.58 2.07
CA GLY A 602 9.62 -15.34 3.19
C GLY A 602 9.07 -14.45 4.29
N ARG A 603 8.19 -15.06 5.07
CA ARG A 603 7.45 -14.39 6.14
C ARG A 603 7.20 -15.36 7.28
N ASP A 604 7.24 -14.85 8.52
CA ASP A 604 6.86 -15.60 9.71
C ASP A 604 5.33 -15.77 9.82
N GLU A 605 4.91 -16.61 10.75
CA GLU A 605 3.51 -16.69 11.15
C GLU A 605 3.04 -15.36 11.78
N PHE A 606 1.75 -15.08 11.68
CA PHE A 606 1.13 -13.90 12.30
C PHE A 606 -0.31 -14.21 12.70
N PHE A 607 -0.84 -13.52 13.70
CA PHE A 607 -2.26 -13.60 14.06
C PHE A 607 -3.13 -12.99 12.97
N PHE A 608 -4.26 -13.64 12.65
CA PHE A 608 -5.22 -13.13 11.68
C PHE A 608 -6.09 -12.00 12.24
N SER A 609 -6.31 -11.99 13.56
CA SER A 609 -7.17 -11.03 14.25
C SER A 609 -6.63 -10.69 15.63
N ASP A 610 -7.05 -9.56 16.17
CA ASP A 610 -6.81 -9.20 17.56
C ASP A 610 -7.82 -9.86 18.51
N SER A 611 -8.93 -10.42 17.99
CA SER A 611 -10.01 -11.04 18.76
C SER A 611 -9.89 -12.55 18.98
N HIS A 612 -9.02 -13.27 18.23
CA HIS A 612 -8.84 -14.72 18.37
C HIS A 612 -7.38 -15.14 18.20
N ALA A 613 -7.03 -16.38 18.62
CA ALA A 613 -5.64 -16.85 18.67
C ALA A 613 -5.15 -17.57 17.40
N GLU A 614 -5.98 -17.63 16.33
CA GLU A 614 -5.61 -18.31 15.10
C GLU A 614 -4.52 -17.54 14.32
N LYS A 615 -3.57 -18.30 13.79
CA LYS A 615 -2.41 -17.78 13.07
C LYS A 615 -2.30 -18.31 11.66
N SER A 616 -1.65 -17.52 10.80
CA SER A 616 -1.08 -18.01 9.55
C SER A 616 0.04 -19.03 9.82
N LYS A 617 0.63 -19.56 8.74
CA LYS A 617 1.85 -20.36 8.81
C LYS A 617 3.00 -19.58 8.19
N ALA A 618 4.21 -19.75 8.73
CA ALA A 618 5.41 -19.24 8.07
C ALA A 618 5.60 -19.91 6.70
N TYR A 619 6.03 -19.14 5.71
CA TYR A 619 6.22 -19.63 4.35
C TYR A 619 7.39 -18.95 3.64
N ASN A 620 7.85 -19.62 2.57
CA ASN A 620 8.82 -19.08 1.62
C ASN A 620 8.32 -19.32 0.20
N LEU A 621 8.46 -18.33 -0.66
CA LEU A 621 8.10 -18.38 -2.07
C LEU A 621 9.35 -18.17 -2.92
N VAL A 622 9.43 -18.86 -4.05
CA VAL A 622 10.52 -18.74 -5.02
C VAL A 622 9.95 -18.25 -6.34
N HIS A 623 10.56 -17.20 -6.89
CA HIS A 623 10.21 -16.61 -8.16
C HIS A 623 11.40 -16.66 -9.10
N LEU A 624 11.17 -16.89 -10.39
CA LEU A 624 12.20 -16.95 -11.42
C LEU A 624 11.69 -16.25 -12.68
N LYS A 625 12.56 -15.46 -13.29
CA LYS A 625 12.35 -14.89 -14.62
C LYS A 625 13.58 -15.09 -15.46
N ILE A 626 13.41 -15.56 -16.69
CA ILE A 626 14.48 -15.74 -17.67
C ILE A 626 13.99 -15.08 -18.97
N GLY A 627 14.84 -14.30 -19.59
CA GLY A 627 14.46 -13.64 -20.83
C GLY A 627 15.63 -13.18 -21.66
N TYR A 628 15.28 -12.63 -22.78
CA TYR A 628 16.20 -12.01 -23.72
C TYR A 628 15.70 -10.61 -24.07
N GLU A 629 16.59 -9.64 -24.02
CA GLU A 629 16.30 -8.25 -24.27
C GLU A 629 17.26 -7.68 -25.34
N THR A 630 16.69 -6.86 -26.20
CA THR A 630 17.39 -6.06 -27.22
C THR A 630 17.01 -4.59 -27.05
N ASP A 631 17.59 -3.71 -27.86
CA ASP A 631 17.24 -2.28 -27.85
C ASP A 631 15.75 -2.00 -28.17
N HIS A 632 15.07 -2.94 -28.83
CA HIS A 632 13.69 -2.73 -29.32
C HIS A 632 12.66 -3.70 -28.75
N TRP A 633 13.05 -4.86 -28.27
CA TRP A 633 12.10 -5.84 -27.76
C TRP A 633 12.71 -6.74 -26.68
N SER A 634 11.86 -7.22 -25.81
CA SER A 634 12.20 -8.26 -24.85
C SER A 634 11.16 -9.38 -24.85
N LEU A 635 11.64 -10.59 -24.57
CA LEU A 635 10.80 -11.78 -24.37
C LEU A 635 11.23 -12.46 -23.09
N SER A 636 10.29 -12.71 -22.19
CA SER A 636 10.60 -13.36 -20.91
C SER A 636 9.61 -14.46 -20.56
N LEU A 637 10.14 -15.55 -20.03
CA LEU A 637 9.42 -16.61 -19.34
C LEU A 637 9.58 -16.36 -17.83
N TRP A 638 8.49 -16.38 -17.10
CA TRP A 638 8.50 -16.10 -15.66
C TRP A 638 7.62 -17.10 -14.89
N GLY A 639 7.94 -17.27 -13.62
CA GLY A 639 7.15 -18.05 -12.70
C GLY A 639 7.20 -17.50 -11.29
N ARG A 640 6.03 -17.42 -10.65
CA ARG A 640 5.83 -17.03 -9.26
C ARG A 640 5.41 -18.24 -8.45
N ASN A 641 5.80 -18.28 -7.17
CA ASN A 641 5.54 -19.42 -6.28
C ASN A 641 5.85 -20.78 -6.94
N LEU A 642 7.08 -20.92 -7.48
CA LEU A 642 7.49 -22.11 -8.24
C LEU A 642 7.36 -23.42 -7.43
N GLY A 643 7.46 -23.32 -6.09
CA GLY A 643 7.29 -24.44 -5.18
C GLY A 643 5.83 -24.86 -4.99
N ASP A 644 4.88 -24.16 -5.58
CA ASP A 644 3.42 -24.36 -5.42
C ASP A 644 3.00 -24.42 -3.94
N LYS A 645 3.58 -23.51 -3.15
CA LYS A 645 3.37 -23.46 -1.70
C LYS A 645 2.01 -22.87 -1.37
N ASP A 646 1.19 -23.60 -0.62
CA ASP A 646 0.00 -23.02 -0.01
C ASP A 646 0.40 -22.12 1.16
N TYR A 647 -0.13 -20.90 1.15
CA TYR A 647 0.03 -19.91 2.19
C TYR A 647 -1.26 -19.12 2.40
N PHE A 648 -1.40 -18.49 3.55
CA PHE A 648 -2.64 -17.83 3.96
C PHE A 648 -2.46 -16.32 3.96
N VAL A 649 -3.40 -15.61 3.34
CA VAL A 649 -3.41 -14.14 3.27
C VAL A 649 -4.45 -13.51 4.20
N ARG A 650 -5.47 -14.27 4.60
CA ARG A 650 -6.49 -13.89 5.57
C ARG A 650 -7.02 -15.11 6.30
N GLY A 651 -7.59 -14.94 7.49
CA GLY A 651 -8.23 -16.01 8.22
C GLY A 651 -9.26 -15.49 9.21
N PHE A 652 -10.27 -16.33 9.46
CA PHE A 652 -11.35 -16.14 10.41
C PHE A 652 -11.46 -17.33 11.34
N TYR A 653 -12.10 -17.14 12.50
CA TYR A 653 -12.40 -18.20 13.45
C TYR A 653 -13.85 -18.07 13.92
N PHE A 654 -14.73 -18.90 13.36
CA PHE A 654 -16.16 -18.92 13.66
C PHE A 654 -16.78 -20.21 13.13
N GLY A 655 -18.06 -20.46 13.47
CA GLY A 655 -18.82 -21.59 12.95
C GLY A 655 -19.49 -21.22 11.62
N ASN A 656 -19.15 -21.93 10.52
CA ASN A 656 -19.77 -21.74 9.20
C ASN A 656 -20.07 -23.06 8.48
N ASP A 657 -19.70 -24.19 9.05
CA ASP A 657 -19.91 -25.49 8.40
C ASP A 657 -21.14 -26.18 8.99
N PRO A 658 -22.24 -26.36 8.22
CA PRO A 658 -23.43 -27.04 8.72
C PRO A 658 -23.18 -28.52 9.01
N ARG A 659 -22.18 -29.16 8.37
CA ARG A 659 -21.84 -30.57 8.54
C ARG A 659 -21.34 -30.91 9.95
N ASP A 660 -20.77 -29.96 10.67
CA ASP A 660 -20.29 -30.06 12.04
C ASP A 660 -21.14 -29.26 13.04
N TYR A 661 -22.37 -28.89 12.65
CA TYR A 661 -23.30 -28.11 13.48
C TYR A 661 -22.74 -26.73 13.83
N TYR A 662 -22.00 -26.11 12.90
CA TYR A 662 -21.39 -24.79 13.08
C TYR A 662 -20.39 -24.72 14.24
N GLU A 663 -19.66 -25.80 14.51
CA GLU A 663 -18.55 -25.73 15.45
C GLU A 663 -17.50 -24.72 15.00
N ALA A 664 -17.07 -23.82 15.92
CA ALA A 664 -16.12 -22.78 15.58
C ALA A 664 -14.77 -23.36 15.19
N ARG A 665 -14.30 -23.02 14.00
CA ARG A 665 -13.00 -23.43 13.47
C ARG A 665 -12.38 -22.35 12.60
N ARG A 666 -11.12 -22.53 12.23
CA ARG A 666 -10.41 -21.62 11.36
C ARG A 666 -10.79 -21.83 9.90
N PHE A 667 -11.14 -20.72 9.21
CA PHE A 667 -11.26 -20.64 7.77
C PHE A 667 -10.22 -19.67 7.22
N THR A 668 -9.68 -19.97 6.03
CA THR A 668 -8.55 -19.20 5.47
C THR A 668 -8.73 -18.91 3.99
N GLN A 669 -8.34 -17.69 3.58
CA GLN A 669 -8.13 -17.36 2.19
C GLN A 669 -6.71 -17.76 1.80
N LEU A 670 -6.60 -18.54 0.74
CA LEU A 670 -5.32 -18.97 0.17
C LEU A 670 -4.72 -17.86 -0.70
N GLY A 671 -3.40 -17.69 -0.63
CA GLY A 671 -2.66 -16.88 -1.56
C GLY A 671 -2.50 -17.55 -2.93
N GLU A 672 -1.88 -16.85 -3.90
CA GLU A 672 -1.68 -17.36 -5.25
C GLU A 672 -0.92 -18.71 -5.27
N PRO A 673 -1.39 -19.70 -6.04
CA PRO A 673 -0.64 -20.92 -6.34
C PRO A 673 0.53 -20.60 -7.28
N ARG A 674 1.18 -21.62 -7.82
CA ARG A 674 2.19 -21.44 -8.85
C ARG A 674 1.58 -20.79 -10.10
N ARG A 675 2.07 -19.56 -10.39
CA ARG A 675 1.76 -18.82 -11.63
C ARG A 675 2.97 -18.84 -12.55
N TYR A 676 2.77 -18.99 -13.84
CA TYR A 676 3.82 -18.86 -14.84
C TYR A 676 3.26 -18.30 -16.14
N GLY A 677 4.10 -17.62 -16.88
CA GLY A 677 3.68 -16.99 -18.10
C GLY A 677 4.83 -16.55 -18.98
N LEU A 678 4.45 -16.05 -20.14
CA LEU A 678 5.32 -15.45 -21.15
C LEU A 678 4.92 -13.98 -21.30
N THR A 679 5.90 -13.08 -21.31
CA THR A 679 5.68 -11.67 -21.59
C THR A 679 6.58 -11.22 -22.74
N PHE A 680 5.98 -10.59 -23.74
CA PHE A 680 6.67 -9.90 -24.83
C PHE A 680 6.48 -8.40 -24.66
N ARG A 681 7.59 -7.62 -24.77
CA ARG A 681 7.55 -6.15 -24.82
C ARG A 681 8.24 -5.67 -26.08
N TYR A 682 7.66 -4.66 -26.68
CA TYR A 682 8.26 -3.96 -27.81
C TYR A 682 8.35 -2.46 -27.49
N HIS A 683 9.56 -1.91 -27.64
CA HIS A 683 9.85 -0.51 -27.36
C HIS A 683 10.30 0.17 -28.63
N TRP A 684 9.67 1.31 -28.93
CA TRP A 684 10.09 2.20 -30.00
C TRP A 684 10.45 3.55 -29.37
N ARG A 685 11.70 3.95 -29.54
CA ARG A 685 12.21 5.29 -29.22
C ARG A 685 12.86 5.89 -30.46
N SER A 686 12.52 7.16 -30.82
CA SER A 686 13.12 7.88 -31.97
C SER A 686 14.04 8.98 -31.47
#